data_72a9a2929b129064de5fab612e9237ca
#
_entry.id   72a9a2929b129064de5fab612e9237ca
#
_cell.length_a   1.000
_cell.length_b   1.000
_cell.length_c   1.000
_cell.angle_alpha   90.00
_cell.angle_beta   90.00
_cell.angle_gamma   90.00
#
_symmetry.space_group_name_H-M   'P 1'
#
loop_
_entity.id
_entity.type
_entity.pdbx_description
1 polymer ?
#
loop_
_entity_poly.entity_id
_entity_poly.type
_entity_poly.pdbx_seq_one_letter_code
_entity_poly.pdbx_strand_id
1 'polypeptide(L)'
;MMIKITFPDNSVREFESGVTGLQIAESISSRLAQDVLVCSVNGEIVELNRPIQEDASIVFYKWESPEGKHAFWHTSAHLLAEALQELYPGMQFGIGPAIENGFYYDVMPPQGVAIREADFAQIEKKMIEVAQRKEAVVRQEISKADALAFFTEKGQTYKNELIEELEDGHISTYTQGNFTDLCRGPHLLSTAPIKAVKVMAVSSAYWRGDEKRPQMTRVYAVSFPKKKLLDEYLALVEEAKKRDHRKIGKEMELFMFSERVGKGLPIWLPKGTALRLRLEDFLKKIQKRYGYQQVITPHIGGKNLYVTSGHYAHYGKDSFQPIHTPEEGEEYMLKPMNCPHHCEIFAWKPRSYKDLPLRIAEFGTVYRYEQSGELHGLTRVRSFTQDDAHIFCRPDQVKDEFIRVMEIIQIIFKALDFENFEAQISLRDPNNTEKYIGSEEVWNAAENAIIEACKEKGLPARVEYGEAAFYGPKLDFMVKDALGRRWQLGTIQVDYNLPERFQLEYTGEDNQKHRPVMVHRAPFGSMERFCAVLIEHTAGQFPLWLTPDQVAILPISEKFNDYAKQLQAYFDEQDVRAIVDDRNEKIGRKIRDNEMKRIPYMLIVGEKEAAEGTVSVRKRGEGNQGSMKFEDFAKKINEEVRNMLNNY
;
A
#
# COMPACT_ATOMS: atom_id res chain seq x y z
N MET A 1 -1.36 9.62 -49.19
CA MET A 1 -0.06 9.01 -48.84
C MET A 1 -0.37 7.79 -47.97
N MET A 2 0.23 6.61 -48.27
CA MET A 2 0.02 5.43 -47.42
C MET A 2 1.03 5.46 -46.27
N ILE A 3 0.56 5.10 -45.09
CA ILE A 3 1.38 4.97 -43.85
C ILE A 3 1.29 3.54 -43.33
N LYS A 4 2.32 3.09 -42.62
CA LYS A 4 2.40 1.76 -42.03
C LYS A 4 2.08 1.79 -40.56
N ILE A 5 1.08 1.00 -40.18
CA ILE A 5 0.70 0.85 -38.78
C ILE A 5 1.16 -0.51 -38.27
N THR A 6 2.01 -0.50 -37.23
CA THR A 6 2.54 -1.71 -36.57
C THR A 6 1.72 -2.02 -35.34
N PHE A 7 1.23 -3.25 -35.24
CA PHE A 7 0.44 -3.76 -34.11
C PHE A 7 1.32 -4.46 -33.06
N PRO A 8 0.79 -4.74 -31.84
CA PRO A 8 1.56 -5.39 -30.77
C PRO A 8 2.11 -6.78 -31.10
N ASP A 9 1.51 -7.48 -32.06
CA ASP A 9 1.97 -8.79 -32.57
C ASP A 9 3.03 -8.65 -33.67
N ASN A 10 3.56 -7.45 -33.88
CA ASN A 10 4.49 -7.07 -34.97
C ASN A 10 3.92 -7.18 -36.38
N SER A 11 2.63 -7.41 -36.55
CA SER A 11 1.99 -7.32 -37.85
C SER A 11 1.92 -5.86 -38.31
N VAL A 12 2.01 -5.64 -39.62
CA VAL A 12 1.97 -4.31 -40.24
C VAL A 12 0.84 -4.26 -41.25
N ARG A 13 0.04 -3.19 -41.21
CA ARG A 13 -0.97 -2.89 -42.22
C ARG A 13 -0.79 -1.47 -42.76
N GLU A 14 -1.14 -1.27 -44.01
CA GLU A 14 -1.09 0.04 -44.66
C GLU A 14 -2.47 0.71 -44.63
N PHE A 15 -2.48 2.01 -44.30
CA PHE A 15 -3.66 2.87 -44.24
C PHE A 15 -3.37 4.19 -44.94
N GLU A 16 -4.40 4.92 -45.30
CA GLU A 16 -4.25 6.30 -45.75
C GLU A 16 -3.80 7.22 -44.62
N SER A 17 -2.87 8.17 -44.90
CA SER A 17 -2.46 9.20 -43.96
C SER A 17 -3.68 9.99 -43.48
N GLY A 18 -3.77 10.23 -42.15
CA GLY A 18 -4.93 10.82 -41.52
C GLY A 18 -5.94 9.80 -40.97
N VAL A 19 -5.67 8.49 -41.12
CA VAL A 19 -6.49 7.46 -40.48
C VAL A 19 -6.50 7.62 -38.96
N THR A 20 -7.64 7.32 -38.33
CA THR A 20 -7.81 7.42 -36.89
C THR A 20 -7.74 6.05 -36.20
N GLY A 21 -7.42 6.04 -34.91
CA GLY A 21 -7.45 4.81 -34.11
C GLY A 21 -8.80 4.09 -34.19
N LEU A 22 -9.92 4.82 -34.23
CA LEU A 22 -11.25 4.24 -34.38
C LEU A 22 -11.41 3.51 -35.71
N GLN A 23 -11.03 4.14 -36.82
CA GLN A 23 -11.11 3.54 -38.16
C GLN A 23 -10.22 2.29 -38.25
N ILE A 24 -9.05 2.32 -37.63
CA ILE A 24 -8.17 1.12 -37.57
C ILE A 24 -8.86 0.01 -36.76
N ALA A 25 -9.45 0.32 -35.60
CA ALA A 25 -10.17 -0.65 -34.79
C ALA A 25 -11.38 -1.25 -35.55
N GLU A 26 -12.14 -0.43 -36.28
CA GLU A 26 -13.25 -0.85 -37.12
C GLU A 26 -12.80 -1.80 -38.23
N SER A 27 -11.63 -1.55 -38.85
CA SER A 27 -11.05 -2.41 -39.89
C SER A 27 -10.65 -3.79 -39.36
N ILE A 28 -10.41 -3.91 -38.03
CA ILE A 28 -10.08 -5.18 -37.38
C ILE A 28 -11.36 -5.94 -37.03
N SER A 29 -12.24 -5.30 -36.26
CA SER A 29 -13.56 -5.81 -35.96
C SER A 29 -14.49 -4.74 -35.35
N SER A 30 -15.77 -4.82 -35.66
CA SER A 30 -16.80 -3.95 -35.05
C SER A 30 -16.88 -4.09 -33.53
N ARG A 31 -16.59 -5.27 -32.99
CA ARG A 31 -16.56 -5.50 -31.54
C ARG A 31 -15.37 -4.76 -30.90
N LEU A 32 -14.20 -4.81 -31.51
CA LEU A 32 -13.04 -4.06 -31.00
C LEU A 32 -13.35 -2.57 -30.96
N ALA A 33 -13.87 -2.00 -32.03
CA ALA A 33 -14.24 -0.60 -32.13
C ALA A 33 -15.26 -0.14 -31.04
N GLN A 34 -16.16 -1.05 -30.61
CA GLN A 34 -17.10 -0.79 -29.54
C GLN A 34 -16.49 -0.86 -28.13
N ASP A 35 -15.49 -1.72 -27.95
CA ASP A 35 -14.89 -1.98 -26.62
C ASP A 35 -13.70 -1.06 -26.31
N VAL A 36 -13.04 -0.50 -27.34
CA VAL A 36 -11.87 0.36 -27.19
C VAL A 36 -12.25 1.75 -26.68
N LEU A 37 -11.49 2.25 -25.74
CA LEU A 37 -11.71 3.56 -25.10
C LEU A 37 -10.71 4.61 -25.59
N VAL A 38 -9.43 4.25 -25.67
CA VAL A 38 -8.33 5.09 -26.17
C VAL A 38 -7.29 4.19 -26.85
N CYS A 39 -6.33 4.80 -27.52
CA CYS A 39 -5.17 4.06 -28.07
C CYS A 39 -3.85 4.77 -27.73
N SER A 40 -2.73 4.08 -27.85
CA SER A 40 -1.43 4.76 -27.93
C SER A 40 -0.93 4.76 -29.36
N VAL A 41 -0.30 5.85 -29.75
CA VAL A 41 0.40 6.03 -31.03
C VAL A 41 1.85 6.33 -30.69
N ASN A 42 2.78 5.47 -31.09
CA ASN A 42 4.19 5.55 -30.72
C ASN A 42 4.44 5.69 -29.20
N GLY A 43 3.59 5.04 -28.38
CA GLY A 43 3.67 5.08 -26.90
C GLY A 43 2.93 6.25 -26.26
N GLU A 44 2.53 7.27 -26.98
CA GLU A 44 1.69 8.36 -26.47
C GLU A 44 0.21 7.96 -26.48
N ILE A 45 -0.49 8.10 -25.35
CA ILE A 45 -1.91 7.76 -25.23
C ILE A 45 -2.75 8.92 -25.78
N VAL A 46 -3.59 8.62 -26.75
CA VAL A 46 -4.42 9.62 -27.47
C VAL A 46 -5.88 9.16 -27.62
N GLU A 47 -6.75 10.09 -27.94
CA GLU A 47 -8.14 9.82 -28.29
C GLU A 47 -8.22 9.01 -29.61
N LEU A 48 -9.24 8.16 -29.72
CA LEU A 48 -9.45 7.31 -30.88
C LEU A 48 -9.71 8.08 -32.19
N ASN A 49 -10.09 9.34 -32.14
CA ASN A 49 -10.34 10.20 -33.31
C ASN A 49 -9.13 11.06 -33.71
N ARG A 50 -7.98 10.92 -33.05
CA ARG A 50 -6.74 11.59 -33.46
C ARG A 50 -6.25 11.05 -34.80
N PRO A 51 -6.01 11.94 -35.81
CA PRO A 51 -5.48 11.50 -37.09
C PRO A 51 -4.00 11.14 -36.97
N ILE A 52 -3.63 10.00 -37.55
CA ILE A 52 -2.25 9.50 -37.63
C ILE A 52 -1.69 9.86 -39.00
N GLN A 53 -0.61 10.65 -39.03
CA GLN A 53 -0.10 11.25 -40.27
C GLN A 53 1.12 10.51 -40.86
N GLU A 54 1.81 9.69 -40.05
CA GLU A 54 3.05 9.03 -40.40
C GLU A 54 3.07 7.57 -39.91
N ASP A 55 4.08 6.82 -40.28
CA ASP A 55 4.28 5.45 -39.82
C ASP A 55 4.31 5.41 -38.28
N ALA A 56 3.54 4.51 -37.68
CA ALA A 56 3.38 4.47 -36.22
C ALA A 56 3.10 3.06 -35.70
N SER A 57 3.41 2.86 -34.41
CA SER A 57 2.91 1.71 -33.63
C SER A 57 1.61 2.09 -32.93
N ILE A 58 0.66 1.16 -32.87
CA ILE A 58 -0.63 1.39 -32.19
C ILE A 58 -0.92 0.28 -31.18
N VAL A 59 -1.44 0.67 -30.00
CA VAL A 59 -1.99 -0.26 -29.00
C VAL A 59 -3.37 0.24 -28.58
N PHE A 60 -4.35 -0.66 -28.49
CA PHE A 60 -5.71 -0.33 -28.09
C PHE A 60 -5.98 -0.67 -26.64
N TYR A 61 -6.59 0.25 -25.90
CA TYR A 61 -6.90 0.11 -24.50
C TYR A 61 -8.40 0.07 -24.25
N LYS A 62 -8.82 -0.94 -23.46
CA LYS A 62 -10.20 -1.15 -23.05
C LYS A 62 -10.39 -0.82 -21.58
N TRP A 63 -11.59 -1.01 -21.05
CA TRP A 63 -11.91 -0.79 -19.63
C TRP A 63 -11.00 -1.57 -18.66
N GLU A 64 -10.56 -2.77 -19.04
CA GLU A 64 -9.72 -3.62 -18.20
C GLU A 64 -8.30 -3.07 -18.01
N SER A 65 -7.82 -2.24 -18.92
CA SER A 65 -6.48 -1.64 -18.84
C SER A 65 -6.46 -0.39 -17.94
N PRO A 66 -5.32 -0.09 -17.29
CA PRO A 66 -5.14 1.15 -16.52
C PRO A 66 -5.38 2.41 -17.36
N GLU A 67 -4.87 2.45 -18.60
CA GLU A 67 -4.97 3.57 -19.53
C GLU A 67 -6.43 3.82 -19.94
N GLY A 68 -7.16 2.75 -20.24
CA GLY A 68 -8.59 2.82 -20.57
C GLY A 68 -9.43 3.32 -19.39
N LYS A 69 -9.16 2.81 -18.17
CA LYS A 69 -9.81 3.31 -16.94
C LYS A 69 -9.50 4.78 -16.69
N HIS A 70 -8.24 5.19 -16.87
CA HIS A 70 -7.83 6.57 -16.65
C HIS A 70 -8.62 7.52 -17.57
N ALA A 71 -8.67 7.26 -18.87
CA ALA A 71 -9.42 8.10 -19.82
C ALA A 71 -10.94 8.09 -19.54
N PHE A 72 -11.48 6.93 -19.12
CA PHE A 72 -12.88 6.78 -18.73
C PHE A 72 -13.22 7.65 -17.51
N TRP A 73 -12.42 7.58 -16.46
CA TRP A 73 -12.63 8.39 -15.25
C TRP A 73 -12.32 9.86 -15.47
N HIS A 74 -11.36 10.20 -16.33
CA HIS A 74 -11.09 11.58 -16.69
C HIS A 74 -12.29 12.20 -17.42
N THR A 75 -12.90 11.49 -18.36
CA THR A 75 -14.15 11.93 -19.00
C THR A 75 -15.30 12.00 -18.00
N SER A 76 -15.36 11.07 -17.04
CA SER A 76 -16.38 11.10 -16.00
C SER A 76 -16.21 12.26 -15.00
N ALA A 77 -14.99 12.77 -14.84
CA ALA A 77 -14.76 14.01 -14.06
C ALA A 77 -15.38 15.23 -14.76
N HIS A 78 -15.25 15.32 -16.10
CA HIS A 78 -15.95 16.36 -16.88
C HIS A 78 -17.47 16.17 -16.84
N LEU A 79 -17.98 14.93 -16.87
CA LEU A 79 -19.39 14.62 -16.69
C LEU A 79 -19.93 15.09 -15.33
N LEU A 80 -19.13 14.91 -14.26
CA LEU A 80 -19.46 15.43 -12.92
C LEU A 80 -19.50 16.97 -12.94
N ALA A 81 -18.52 17.61 -13.56
CA ALA A 81 -18.46 19.07 -13.65
C ALA A 81 -19.65 19.64 -14.42
N GLU A 82 -20.03 19.06 -15.56
CA GLU A 82 -21.22 19.43 -16.31
C GLU A 82 -22.50 19.29 -15.49
N ALA A 83 -22.65 18.14 -14.79
CA ALA A 83 -23.79 17.92 -13.90
C ALA A 83 -23.86 18.96 -12.77
N LEU A 84 -22.73 19.32 -12.18
CA LEU A 84 -22.64 20.34 -11.15
C LEU A 84 -22.91 21.75 -11.71
N GLN A 85 -22.45 22.06 -12.92
CA GLN A 85 -22.74 23.31 -13.60
C GLN A 85 -24.25 23.50 -13.85
N GLU A 86 -24.93 22.42 -14.27
CA GLU A 86 -26.40 22.46 -14.51
C GLU A 86 -27.20 22.57 -13.20
N LEU A 87 -26.76 21.90 -12.14
CA LEU A 87 -27.44 21.89 -10.83
C LEU A 87 -27.21 23.18 -10.04
N TYR A 88 -26.04 23.79 -10.18
CA TYR A 88 -25.61 24.93 -9.39
C TYR A 88 -25.04 26.03 -10.29
N PRO A 89 -25.89 26.83 -10.95
CA PRO A 89 -25.43 27.94 -11.79
C PRO A 89 -24.49 28.89 -11.04
N GLY A 90 -23.37 29.26 -11.67
CA GLY A 90 -22.33 30.07 -11.05
C GLY A 90 -21.24 29.29 -10.35
N MET A 91 -21.24 27.94 -10.45
CA MET A 91 -20.14 27.10 -9.98
C MET A 91 -18.84 27.47 -10.67
N GLN A 92 -17.74 27.57 -9.89
CA GLN A 92 -16.40 27.70 -10.45
C GLN A 92 -15.66 26.40 -10.34
N PHE A 93 -14.86 26.10 -11.35
CA PHE A 93 -14.18 24.81 -11.51
C PHE A 93 -12.66 24.97 -11.36
N GLY A 94 -12.08 24.13 -10.49
CA GLY A 94 -10.65 23.98 -10.34
C GLY A 94 -10.10 22.92 -11.28
N ILE A 95 -9.69 21.78 -10.73
CA ILE A 95 -9.14 20.63 -11.46
C ILE A 95 -9.91 19.36 -11.15
N GLY A 96 -9.98 18.44 -12.14
CA GLY A 96 -10.70 17.17 -12.05
C GLY A 96 -9.94 16.00 -12.63
N PRO A 97 -8.91 15.47 -11.96
CA PRO A 97 -8.14 14.33 -12.45
C PRO A 97 -8.84 12.99 -12.19
N ALA A 98 -8.50 12.00 -13.02
CA ALA A 98 -8.65 10.62 -12.65
C ALA A 98 -7.64 10.27 -11.56
N ILE A 99 -8.04 9.37 -10.64
CA ILE A 99 -7.19 8.83 -9.56
C ILE A 99 -7.23 7.31 -9.62
N GLU A 100 -6.44 6.62 -8.79
CA GLU A 100 -6.31 5.16 -8.82
C GLU A 100 -7.66 4.41 -8.78
N ASN A 101 -8.63 4.93 -8.01
CA ASN A 101 -9.95 4.29 -7.85
C ASN A 101 -11.09 5.30 -8.04
N GLY A 102 -11.20 5.86 -9.24
CA GLY A 102 -12.23 6.82 -9.58
C GLY A 102 -11.68 8.18 -10.02
N PHE A 103 -12.35 9.24 -9.61
CA PHE A 103 -11.98 10.61 -9.97
C PHE A 103 -12.53 11.58 -8.92
N TYR A 104 -12.05 12.82 -8.96
CA TYR A 104 -12.68 13.92 -8.22
C TYR A 104 -12.75 15.16 -9.08
N TYR A 105 -13.48 16.14 -8.60
CA TYR A 105 -13.44 17.50 -9.13
C TYR A 105 -13.42 18.51 -7.97
N ASP A 106 -12.50 19.47 -8.05
CA ASP A 106 -12.41 20.59 -7.13
C ASP A 106 -13.30 21.74 -7.64
N VAL A 107 -14.28 22.12 -6.86
CA VAL A 107 -15.24 23.17 -7.22
C VAL A 107 -15.36 24.21 -6.12
N MET A 108 -15.69 25.44 -6.52
CA MET A 108 -16.09 26.51 -5.62
C MET A 108 -17.58 26.79 -5.86
N PRO A 109 -18.45 26.33 -4.95
CA PRO A 109 -19.88 26.61 -5.04
C PRO A 109 -20.19 28.10 -4.94
N PRO A 110 -21.30 28.58 -5.55
CA PRO A 110 -21.77 29.97 -5.37
C PRO A 110 -22.03 30.28 -3.88
N GLN A 111 -22.00 31.58 -3.55
CA GLN A 111 -22.22 31.99 -2.17
C GLN A 111 -23.54 31.44 -1.58
N GLY A 112 -23.48 30.84 -0.40
CA GLY A 112 -24.64 30.24 0.28
C GLY A 112 -24.99 28.84 -0.17
N VAL A 113 -24.28 28.27 -1.16
CA VAL A 113 -24.43 26.85 -1.60
C VAL A 113 -23.34 26.01 -0.99
N ALA A 114 -23.73 24.85 -0.47
CA ALA A 114 -22.79 23.82 0.01
C ALA A 114 -23.23 22.45 -0.50
N ILE A 115 -22.31 21.71 -1.08
CA ILE A 115 -22.55 20.32 -1.49
C ILE A 115 -22.37 19.42 -0.28
N ARG A 116 -23.40 18.63 0.03
CA ARG A 116 -23.46 17.74 1.18
C ARG A 116 -23.84 16.32 0.73
N GLU A 117 -23.71 15.35 1.61
CA GLU A 117 -24.08 13.95 1.34
C GLU A 117 -25.56 13.79 0.89
N ALA A 118 -26.46 14.64 1.41
CA ALA A 118 -27.87 14.70 0.99
C ALA A 118 -28.06 15.02 -0.50
N ASP A 119 -27.09 15.67 -1.14
CA ASP A 119 -27.17 16.09 -2.55
C ASP A 119 -26.65 15.01 -3.50
N PHE A 120 -25.98 13.95 -2.99
CA PHE A 120 -25.31 12.94 -3.81
C PHE A 120 -26.29 12.27 -4.79
N ALA A 121 -27.46 11.87 -4.33
CA ALA A 121 -28.44 11.20 -5.18
C ALA A 121 -28.91 12.09 -6.34
N GLN A 122 -29.03 13.41 -6.12
CA GLN A 122 -29.39 14.37 -7.15
C GLN A 122 -28.27 14.56 -8.17
N ILE A 123 -27.03 14.63 -7.69
CA ILE A 123 -25.84 14.74 -8.56
C ILE A 123 -25.69 13.49 -9.42
N GLU A 124 -25.79 12.30 -8.82
CA GLU A 124 -25.75 11.00 -9.52
C GLU A 124 -26.83 10.91 -10.62
N LYS A 125 -28.04 11.30 -10.28
CA LYS A 125 -29.16 11.32 -11.24
C LYS A 125 -28.86 12.26 -12.41
N LYS A 126 -28.33 13.47 -12.13
CA LYS A 126 -27.97 14.44 -13.16
C LYS A 126 -26.80 13.92 -14.03
N MET A 127 -25.79 13.32 -13.45
CA MET A 127 -24.70 12.71 -14.21
C MET A 127 -25.19 11.61 -15.17
N ILE A 128 -26.13 10.76 -14.74
CA ILE A 128 -26.72 9.74 -15.61
C ILE A 128 -27.55 10.34 -16.71
N GLU A 129 -28.33 11.40 -16.42
CA GLU A 129 -29.11 12.16 -17.40
C GLU A 129 -28.20 12.73 -18.50
N VAL A 130 -27.10 13.41 -18.11
CA VAL A 130 -26.10 13.96 -19.04
C VAL A 130 -25.43 12.83 -19.84
N ALA A 131 -25.01 11.72 -19.20
CA ALA A 131 -24.40 10.60 -19.89
C ALA A 131 -25.32 9.96 -20.95
N GLN A 132 -26.65 9.93 -20.69
CA GLN A 132 -27.64 9.41 -21.64
C GLN A 132 -27.81 10.29 -22.89
N ARG A 133 -27.42 11.55 -22.85
CA ARG A 133 -27.39 12.42 -24.03
C ARG A 133 -26.34 11.97 -25.05
N LYS A 134 -25.36 11.16 -24.62
CA LYS A 134 -24.26 10.60 -25.46
C LYS A 134 -23.46 11.70 -26.17
N GLU A 135 -23.22 12.79 -25.46
CA GLU A 135 -22.55 13.96 -25.99
C GLU A 135 -21.12 13.62 -26.44
N ALA A 136 -20.75 14.16 -27.63
CA ALA A 136 -19.39 14.02 -28.12
C ALA A 136 -18.43 14.85 -27.25
N VAL A 137 -17.22 14.32 -27.02
CA VAL A 137 -16.14 15.03 -26.36
C VAL A 137 -15.20 15.57 -27.44
N VAL A 138 -15.17 16.87 -27.59
CA VAL A 138 -14.46 17.56 -28.69
C VAL A 138 -13.24 18.30 -28.13
N ARG A 139 -12.07 17.91 -28.62
CA ARG A 139 -10.80 18.59 -28.33
C ARG A 139 -10.59 19.75 -29.27
N GLN A 140 -10.14 20.88 -28.75
CA GLN A 140 -9.72 22.07 -29.51
C GLN A 140 -8.40 22.60 -28.99
N GLU A 141 -7.51 22.99 -29.87
CA GLU A 141 -6.33 23.79 -29.54
C GLU A 141 -6.66 25.26 -29.77
N ILE A 142 -6.38 26.09 -28.77
CA ILE A 142 -6.72 27.51 -28.81
C ILE A 142 -5.51 28.33 -28.31
N SER A 143 -5.46 29.60 -28.73
CA SER A 143 -4.45 30.54 -28.26
C SER A 143 -4.66 30.85 -26.76
N LYS A 144 -3.59 31.27 -26.09
CA LYS A 144 -3.69 31.71 -24.69
C LYS A 144 -4.67 32.86 -24.52
N ALA A 145 -4.67 33.81 -25.47
CA ALA A 145 -5.57 34.96 -25.46
C ALA A 145 -7.04 34.53 -25.57
N ASP A 146 -7.37 33.62 -26.49
CA ASP A 146 -8.72 33.13 -26.69
C ASP A 146 -9.16 32.27 -25.46
N ALA A 147 -8.27 31.48 -24.87
CA ALA A 147 -8.55 30.71 -23.65
C ALA A 147 -8.91 31.68 -22.49
N LEU A 148 -8.09 32.68 -22.24
CA LEU A 148 -8.35 33.67 -21.19
C LEU A 148 -9.66 34.40 -21.43
N ALA A 149 -9.95 34.85 -22.66
CA ALA A 149 -11.20 35.51 -23.00
C ALA A 149 -12.40 34.61 -22.73
N PHE A 150 -12.35 33.33 -23.18
CA PHE A 150 -13.44 32.39 -23.01
C PHE A 150 -13.74 32.11 -21.53
N PHE A 151 -12.71 31.75 -20.72
CA PHE A 151 -12.92 31.43 -19.31
C PHE A 151 -13.25 32.65 -18.46
N THR A 152 -12.83 33.89 -18.87
CA THR A 152 -13.23 35.12 -18.24
C THR A 152 -14.73 35.40 -18.48
N GLU A 153 -15.22 35.26 -19.72
CA GLU A 153 -16.65 35.40 -20.06
C GLU A 153 -17.50 34.38 -19.24
N LYS A 154 -17.01 33.19 -19.02
CA LYS A 154 -17.66 32.15 -18.20
C LYS A 154 -17.51 32.36 -16.68
N GLY A 155 -16.79 33.37 -16.22
CA GLY A 155 -16.53 33.64 -14.80
C GLY A 155 -15.64 32.62 -14.10
N GLN A 156 -14.80 31.89 -14.85
CA GLN A 156 -13.97 30.79 -14.35
C GLN A 156 -12.58 31.29 -13.92
N THR A 157 -12.51 31.96 -12.78
CA THR A 157 -11.27 32.62 -12.29
C THR A 157 -10.12 31.63 -12.05
N TYR A 158 -10.42 30.45 -11.53
CA TYR A 158 -9.39 29.41 -11.29
C TYR A 158 -8.80 28.83 -12.59
N LYS A 159 -9.60 28.75 -13.66
CA LYS A 159 -9.09 28.35 -14.98
C LYS A 159 -8.18 29.42 -15.58
N ASN A 160 -8.55 30.71 -15.44
CA ASN A 160 -7.69 31.80 -15.90
C ASN A 160 -6.31 31.76 -15.21
N GLU A 161 -6.29 31.56 -13.90
CA GLU A 161 -5.04 31.44 -13.17
C GLU A 161 -4.15 30.27 -13.68
N LEU A 162 -4.76 29.13 -14.02
CA LEU A 162 -4.02 28.01 -14.61
C LEU A 162 -3.47 28.35 -16.00
N ILE A 163 -4.26 29.05 -16.82
CA ILE A 163 -3.87 29.46 -18.18
C ILE A 163 -2.72 30.47 -18.15
N GLU A 164 -2.70 31.39 -17.17
CA GLU A 164 -1.63 32.41 -17.06
C GLU A 164 -0.23 31.76 -16.93
N GLU A 165 -0.13 30.57 -16.33
CA GLU A 165 1.12 29.84 -16.17
C GLU A 165 1.52 28.98 -17.38
N LEU A 166 0.61 28.76 -18.34
CA LEU A 166 0.89 27.94 -19.52
C LEU A 166 1.58 28.77 -20.60
N GLU A 167 2.46 28.11 -21.38
CA GLU A 167 3.03 28.67 -22.58
C GLU A 167 1.99 28.70 -23.72
N ASP A 168 2.03 29.73 -24.56
CA ASP A 168 1.17 29.82 -25.73
C ASP A 168 1.51 28.75 -26.76
N GLY A 169 0.50 28.21 -27.44
CA GLY A 169 0.64 27.14 -28.44
C GLY A 169 0.52 25.71 -27.89
N HIS A 170 0.34 25.54 -26.58
CA HIS A 170 0.15 24.23 -25.93
C HIS A 170 -1.14 24.16 -25.11
N ILE A 171 -2.14 24.98 -25.43
CA ILE A 171 -3.40 25.06 -24.67
C ILE A 171 -4.48 24.29 -25.42
N SER A 172 -5.03 23.27 -24.77
CA SER A 172 -6.18 22.54 -25.28
C SER A 172 -7.38 22.65 -24.35
N THR A 173 -8.55 22.65 -24.95
CA THR A 173 -9.83 22.55 -24.27
C THR A 173 -10.60 21.34 -24.76
N TYR A 174 -11.46 20.83 -23.89
CA TYR A 174 -12.39 19.75 -24.23
C TYR A 174 -13.80 20.18 -23.92
N THR A 175 -14.65 20.12 -24.93
CA THR A 175 -16.07 20.48 -24.83
C THR A 175 -16.92 19.24 -24.85
N GLN A 176 -17.83 19.12 -23.90
CA GLN A 176 -18.82 18.07 -23.74
C GLN A 176 -20.15 18.76 -23.45
N GLY A 177 -21.13 18.61 -24.35
CA GLY A 177 -22.40 19.32 -24.21
C GLY A 177 -22.24 20.83 -24.03
N ASN A 178 -22.69 21.35 -22.89
CA ASN A 178 -22.57 22.75 -22.54
C ASN A 178 -21.39 23.08 -21.61
N PHE A 179 -20.55 22.07 -21.29
CA PHE A 179 -19.38 22.23 -20.44
C PHE A 179 -18.09 22.20 -21.26
N THR A 180 -17.22 23.16 -21.04
CA THR A 180 -15.88 23.22 -21.65
C THR A 180 -14.85 23.35 -20.56
N ASP A 181 -13.83 22.48 -20.60
CA ASP A 181 -12.74 22.47 -19.63
C ASP A 181 -11.38 22.76 -20.28
N LEU A 182 -10.48 23.35 -19.49
CA LEU A 182 -9.05 23.43 -19.76
C LEU A 182 -8.44 22.07 -19.41
N CYS A 183 -7.97 21.32 -20.40
CA CYS A 183 -7.53 19.95 -20.17
C CYS A 183 -6.53 19.47 -21.21
N ARG A 184 -5.63 18.56 -20.81
CA ARG A 184 -4.66 17.92 -21.72
C ARG A 184 -5.16 16.62 -22.35
N GLY A 185 -6.22 16.03 -21.80
CA GLY A 185 -6.70 14.71 -22.21
C GLY A 185 -5.85 13.55 -21.68
N PRO A 186 -5.94 12.32 -22.27
CA PRO A 186 -6.97 11.96 -23.26
C PRO A 186 -8.35 11.72 -22.66
N HIS A 187 -9.36 11.78 -23.50
CA HIS A 187 -10.76 11.52 -23.16
C HIS A 187 -11.39 10.44 -24.05
N LEU A 188 -12.56 9.95 -23.65
CA LEU A 188 -13.42 9.14 -24.50
C LEU A 188 -13.97 9.99 -25.65
N LEU A 189 -14.41 9.33 -26.75
CA LEU A 189 -15.07 10.03 -27.86
C LEU A 189 -16.42 10.64 -27.49
N SER A 190 -17.08 10.08 -26.48
CA SER A 190 -18.38 10.57 -26.00
C SER A 190 -18.65 10.04 -24.57
N THR A 191 -19.71 10.59 -23.96
CA THR A 191 -20.20 10.11 -22.65
C THR A 191 -20.96 8.79 -22.72
N ALA A 192 -21.22 8.26 -23.91
CA ALA A 192 -22.03 7.05 -24.13
C ALA A 192 -21.57 5.79 -23.37
N PRO A 193 -20.27 5.53 -23.16
CA PRO A 193 -19.80 4.37 -22.38
C PRO A 193 -20.13 4.45 -20.89
N ILE A 194 -20.39 5.62 -20.33
CA ILE A 194 -20.63 5.81 -18.89
C ILE A 194 -22.08 5.42 -18.56
N LYS A 195 -22.26 4.29 -17.86
CA LYS A 195 -23.59 3.69 -17.57
C LYS A 195 -23.97 3.72 -16.10
N ALA A 196 -23.00 3.80 -15.22
CA ALA A 196 -23.23 3.80 -13.79
C ALA A 196 -22.26 4.75 -13.09
N VAL A 197 -22.76 5.54 -12.15
CA VAL A 197 -21.98 6.52 -11.38
C VAL A 197 -22.36 6.44 -9.91
N LYS A 198 -21.43 6.80 -9.03
CA LYS A 198 -21.66 6.96 -7.60
C LYS A 198 -20.79 8.09 -7.06
N VAL A 199 -21.41 9.06 -6.38
CA VAL A 199 -20.69 10.06 -5.59
C VAL A 199 -20.32 9.41 -4.26
N MET A 200 -19.03 9.42 -3.94
CA MET A 200 -18.48 8.67 -2.82
C MET A 200 -18.30 9.52 -1.56
N ALA A 201 -17.83 10.76 -1.73
CA ALA A 201 -17.55 11.65 -0.62
C ALA A 201 -17.40 13.10 -1.09
N VAL A 202 -17.51 14.03 -0.15
CA VAL A 202 -17.03 15.40 -0.30
C VAL A 202 -16.03 15.72 0.79
N SER A 203 -15.03 16.51 0.47
CA SER A 203 -14.05 17.03 1.42
C SER A 203 -13.67 18.45 1.06
N SER A 204 -13.05 19.14 2.01
CA SER A 204 -12.42 20.43 1.75
C SER A 204 -11.00 20.22 1.22
N ALA A 205 -10.58 21.03 0.26
CA ALA A 205 -9.22 21.04 -0.25
C ALA A 205 -8.81 22.50 -0.51
N TYR A 206 -7.61 22.87 -0.06
CA TYR A 206 -7.09 24.20 -0.40
C TYR A 206 -6.69 24.23 -1.88
N TRP A 207 -6.99 25.35 -2.54
CA TRP A 207 -6.60 25.54 -3.93
C TRP A 207 -5.09 25.35 -4.09
N ARG A 208 -4.70 24.41 -4.96
CA ARG A 208 -3.29 24.04 -5.21
C ARG A 208 -2.52 23.53 -3.97
N GLY A 209 -3.24 23.08 -2.94
CA GLY A 209 -2.63 22.56 -1.70
C GLY A 209 -2.04 23.62 -0.77
N ASP A 210 -2.25 24.90 -1.06
CA ASP A 210 -1.74 26.01 -0.25
C ASP A 210 -2.81 26.46 0.77
N GLU A 211 -2.51 26.27 2.07
CA GLU A 211 -3.41 26.62 3.18
C GLU A 211 -3.76 28.12 3.25
N LYS A 212 -3.00 28.99 2.59
CA LYS A 212 -3.26 30.43 2.49
C LYS A 212 -4.27 30.78 1.39
N ARG A 213 -4.64 29.82 0.57
CA ARG A 213 -5.54 29.99 -0.58
C ARG A 213 -6.97 29.59 -0.25
N PRO A 214 -7.95 29.97 -1.10
CA PRO A 214 -9.35 29.61 -0.88
C PRO A 214 -9.55 28.10 -0.72
N GLN A 215 -10.44 27.75 0.19
CA GLN A 215 -10.83 26.35 0.44
C GLN A 215 -11.94 25.97 -0.55
N MET A 216 -11.66 25.03 -1.43
CA MET A 216 -12.59 24.45 -2.39
C MET A 216 -13.31 23.23 -1.82
N THR A 217 -14.40 22.86 -2.45
CA THR A 217 -15.10 21.59 -2.22
C THR A 217 -14.61 20.56 -3.24
N ARG A 218 -14.04 19.47 -2.76
CA ARG A 218 -13.61 18.31 -3.56
C ARG A 218 -14.67 17.24 -3.54
N VAL A 219 -15.24 16.92 -4.70
CA VAL A 219 -16.28 15.90 -4.87
C VAL A 219 -15.67 14.66 -5.48
N TYR A 220 -15.64 13.58 -4.72
CA TYR A 220 -15.14 12.27 -5.17
C TYR A 220 -16.25 11.42 -5.74
N ALA A 221 -15.99 10.78 -6.88
CA ALA A 221 -16.95 9.88 -7.51
C ALA A 221 -16.27 8.72 -8.22
N VAL A 222 -17.05 7.69 -8.52
CA VAL A 222 -16.67 6.55 -9.35
C VAL A 222 -17.68 6.35 -10.47
N SER A 223 -17.23 5.80 -11.59
CA SER A 223 -18.10 5.48 -12.72
C SER A 223 -17.67 4.18 -13.39
N PHE A 224 -18.63 3.51 -14.03
CA PHE A 224 -18.42 2.20 -14.64
C PHE A 224 -19.20 2.06 -15.94
N PRO A 225 -18.70 1.25 -16.89
CA PRO A 225 -19.42 0.96 -18.14
C PRO A 225 -20.63 0.03 -17.96
N LYS A 226 -20.79 -0.58 -16.78
CA LYS A 226 -21.89 -1.47 -16.45
C LYS A 226 -22.31 -1.32 -14.98
N LYS A 227 -23.62 -1.34 -14.72
CA LYS A 227 -24.16 -1.27 -13.35
C LYS A 227 -23.63 -2.39 -12.45
N LYS A 228 -23.50 -3.61 -12.98
CA LYS A 228 -22.96 -4.76 -12.25
C LYS A 228 -21.55 -4.47 -11.68
N LEU A 229 -20.67 -3.84 -12.45
CA LEU A 229 -19.32 -3.50 -11.99
C LEU A 229 -19.33 -2.46 -10.87
N LEU A 230 -20.26 -1.50 -10.92
CA LEU A 230 -20.46 -0.56 -9.81
C LEU A 230 -20.92 -1.28 -8.54
N ASP A 231 -21.90 -2.17 -8.66
CA ASP A 231 -22.45 -2.90 -7.51
C ASP A 231 -21.39 -3.80 -6.86
N GLU A 232 -20.56 -4.48 -7.66
CA GLU A 232 -19.41 -5.27 -7.20
C GLU A 232 -18.40 -4.38 -6.47
N TYR A 233 -18.07 -3.21 -7.05
CA TYR A 233 -17.16 -2.25 -6.42
C TYR A 233 -17.70 -1.73 -5.08
N LEU A 234 -18.98 -1.36 -5.02
CA LEU A 234 -19.61 -0.88 -3.77
C LEU A 234 -19.63 -1.96 -2.70
N ALA A 235 -19.88 -3.22 -3.08
CA ALA A 235 -19.79 -4.34 -2.15
C ALA A 235 -18.37 -4.51 -1.57
N LEU A 236 -17.33 -4.38 -2.41
CA LEU A 236 -15.94 -4.39 -1.96
C LEU A 236 -15.62 -3.22 -1.01
N VAL A 237 -16.11 -2.02 -1.32
CA VAL A 237 -15.91 -0.84 -0.45
C VAL A 237 -16.57 -1.03 0.92
N GLU A 238 -17.78 -1.57 0.95
CA GLU A 238 -18.49 -1.87 2.22
C GLU A 238 -17.78 -2.98 3.02
N GLU A 239 -17.29 -4.01 2.34
CA GLU A 239 -16.48 -5.05 2.99
C GLU A 239 -15.16 -4.47 3.53
N ALA A 240 -14.50 -3.57 2.78
CA ALA A 240 -13.31 -2.88 3.24
C ALA A 240 -13.54 -2.06 4.52
N LYS A 241 -14.66 -1.35 4.60
CA LYS A 241 -15.03 -0.60 5.82
C LYS A 241 -15.24 -1.51 7.03
N LYS A 242 -15.80 -2.71 6.84
CA LYS A 242 -15.98 -3.70 7.91
C LYS A 242 -14.65 -4.25 8.40
N ARG A 243 -13.66 -4.38 7.50
CA ARG A 243 -12.32 -4.93 7.78
C ARG A 243 -11.30 -3.88 8.19
N ASP A 244 -11.66 -2.60 8.21
CA ASP A 244 -10.75 -1.51 8.56
C ASP A 244 -10.03 -1.80 9.89
N HIS A 245 -8.67 -1.85 9.84
CA HIS A 245 -7.84 -2.19 10.98
C HIS A 245 -8.04 -1.24 12.17
N ARG A 246 -8.43 0.02 11.93
CA ARG A 246 -8.69 1.01 12.99
C ARG A 246 -9.95 0.64 13.77
N LYS A 247 -10.98 0.16 13.07
CA LYS A 247 -12.23 -0.31 13.67
C LYS A 247 -11.99 -1.62 14.43
N ILE A 248 -11.44 -2.63 13.76
CA ILE A 248 -11.16 -3.94 14.35
C ILE A 248 -10.16 -3.81 15.52
N GLY A 249 -9.10 -3.00 15.34
CA GLY A 249 -8.10 -2.75 16.37
C GLY A 249 -8.68 -2.14 17.63
N LYS A 250 -9.66 -1.23 17.49
CA LYS A 250 -10.42 -0.67 18.61
C LYS A 250 -11.33 -1.70 19.27
N GLU A 251 -12.10 -2.46 18.47
CA GLU A 251 -13.00 -3.52 18.96
C GLU A 251 -12.26 -4.62 19.72
N MET A 252 -11.07 -4.99 19.26
CA MET A 252 -10.22 -6.03 19.85
C MET A 252 -9.22 -5.49 20.86
N GLU A 253 -9.18 -4.18 21.10
CA GLU A 253 -8.25 -3.52 22.03
C GLU A 253 -6.77 -3.81 21.67
N LEU A 254 -6.41 -3.71 20.39
CA LEU A 254 -5.05 -4.02 19.93
C LEU A 254 -4.10 -2.82 20.07
N PHE A 255 -4.55 -1.63 19.72
CA PHE A 255 -3.76 -0.39 19.76
C PHE A 255 -4.65 0.84 19.90
N MET A 256 -4.01 1.96 20.24
CA MET A 256 -4.66 3.26 20.29
C MET A 256 -3.73 4.39 19.87
N PHE A 257 -4.31 5.53 19.56
CA PHE A 257 -3.60 6.80 19.39
C PHE A 257 -4.08 7.78 20.46
N SER A 258 -3.16 8.60 20.98
CA SER A 258 -3.46 9.65 21.95
C SER A 258 -2.92 10.98 21.46
N GLU A 259 -3.74 12.02 21.50
CA GLU A 259 -3.30 13.38 21.16
C GLU A 259 -2.20 13.88 22.10
N ARG A 260 -2.20 13.44 23.36
CA ARG A 260 -1.16 13.79 24.36
C ARG A 260 0.18 13.16 24.03
N VAL A 261 0.20 11.97 23.45
CA VAL A 261 1.43 11.29 23.02
C VAL A 261 1.92 11.88 21.71
N GLY A 262 1.01 12.22 20.80
CA GLY A 262 1.31 12.84 19.52
C GLY A 262 0.72 12.09 18.32
N LYS A 263 0.53 12.82 17.24
CA LYS A 263 -0.02 12.26 15.99
C LYS A 263 0.96 11.29 15.33
N GLY A 264 0.43 10.15 14.88
CA GLY A 264 1.23 9.13 14.19
C GLY A 264 2.16 8.32 15.12
N LEU A 265 1.92 8.35 16.43
CA LEU A 265 2.65 7.56 17.43
C LEU A 265 1.70 6.51 18.04
N PRO A 266 1.68 5.27 17.50
CA PRO A 266 0.79 4.23 17.98
C PRO A 266 1.21 3.71 19.36
N ILE A 267 0.23 3.45 20.21
CA ILE A 267 0.40 2.76 21.50
C ILE A 267 -0.17 1.35 21.34
N TRP A 268 0.66 0.35 21.51
CA TRP A 268 0.24 -1.04 21.53
C TRP A 268 -0.37 -1.38 22.88
N LEU A 269 -1.61 -1.87 22.86
CA LEU A 269 -2.29 -2.36 24.06
C LEU A 269 -1.89 -3.83 24.35
N PRO A 270 -2.21 -4.39 25.51
CA PRO A 270 -1.74 -5.76 25.85
C PRO A 270 -2.00 -6.82 24.80
N LYS A 271 -3.19 -6.84 24.19
CA LYS A 271 -3.54 -7.81 23.14
C LYS A 271 -2.77 -7.59 21.85
N GLY A 272 -2.62 -6.33 21.45
CA GLY A 272 -1.80 -6.00 20.27
C GLY A 272 -0.32 -6.27 20.50
N THR A 273 0.17 -6.04 21.73
CA THR A 273 1.54 -6.41 22.12
C THR A 273 1.74 -7.91 22.03
N ALA A 274 0.78 -8.73 22.50
CA ALA A 274 0.85 -10.18 22.39
C ALA A 274 0.91 -10.65 20.92
N LEU A 275 0.07 -10.07 20.05
CA LEU A 275 0.09 -10.33 18.60
C LEU A 275 1.48 -10.03 18.00
N ARG A 276 2.00 -8.83 18.29
CA ARG A 276 3.29 -8.36 17.80
C ARG A 276 4.45 -9.25 18.27
N LEU A 277 4.52 -9.55 19.57
CA LEU A 277 5.57 -10.39 20.13
C LEU A 277 5.57 -11.81 19.51
N ARG A 278 4.41 -12.39 19.21
CA ARG A 278 4.31 -13.68 18.52
C ARG A 278 4.87 -13.63 17.08
N LEU A 279 4.61 -12.55 16.36
CA LEU A 279 5.22 -12.34 15.03
C LEU A 279 6.73 -12.19 15.13
N GLU A 280 7.21 -11.40 16.09
CA GLU A 280 8.65 -11.22 16.35
C GLU A 280 9.34 -12.55 16.70
N ASP A 281 8.75 -13.33 17.61
CA ASP A 281 9.31 -14.65 18.01
C ASP A 281 9.32 -15.64 16.86
N PHE A 282 8.28 -15.65 16.03
CA PHE A 282 8.23 -16.47 14.83
C PHE A 282 9.40 -16.16 13.89
N LEU A 283 9.58 -14.86 13.57
CA LEU A 283 10.66 -14.46 12.68
C LEU A 283 12.03 -14.68 13.29
N LYS A 284 12.24 -14.41 14.58
CA LYS A 284 13.51 -14.68 15.27
C LYS A 284 13.92 -16.15 15.21
N LYS A 285 12.96 -17.09 15.33
CA LYS A 285 13.22 -18.53 15.17
C LYS A 285 13.66 -18.86 13.75
N ILE A 286 13.01 -18.29 12.73
CA ILE A 286 13.42 -18.48 11.33
C ILE A 286 14.82 -17.89 11.11
N GLN A 287 15.05 -16.64 11.53
CA GLN A 287 16.33 -15.96 11.40
C GLN A 287 17.48 -16.77 12.03
N LYS A 288 17.25 -17.34 13.21
CA LYS A 288 18.25 -18.21 13.87
C LYS A 288 18.64 -19.41 13.00
N ARG A 289 17.69 -20.06 12.31
CA ARG A 289 17.95 -21.17 11.39
C ARG A 289 18.78 -20.75 10.19
N TYR A 290 18.62 -19.51 9.74
CA TYR A 290 19.36 -18.92 8.62
C TYR A 290 20.65 -18.21 9.05
N GLY A 291 21.06 -18.36 10.32
CA GLY A 291 22.34 -17.88 10.85
C GLY A 291 22.41 -16.38 11.13
N TYR A 292 21.27 -15.72 11.37
CA TYR A 292 21.25 -14.33 11.80
C TYR A 292 21.56 -14.16 13.28
N GLN A 293 22.31 -13.12 13.60
CA GLN A 293 22.63 -12.70 14.96
C GLN A 293 21.77 -11.49 15.32
N GLN A 294 21.12 -11.53 16.48
CA GLN A 294 20.28 -10.43 16.94
C GLN A 294 21.13 -9.33 17.57
N VAL A 295 20.82 -8.09 17.23
CA VAL A 295 21.40 -6.89 17.81
C VAL A 295 20.32 -5.94 18.30
N ILE A 296 20.68 -4.96 19.11
CA ILE A 296 19.81 -3.87 19.57
C ILE A 296 20.61 -2.58 19.47
N THR A 297 20.08 -1.62 18.75
CA THR A 297 20.74 -0.31 18.56
C THR A 297 19.93 0.82 19.21
N PRO A 298 20.57 1.90 19.66
CA PRO A 298 19.89 3.02 20.28
C PRO A 298 18.92 3.74 19.32
N HIS A 299 17.91 4.38 19.88
CA HIS A 299 16.89 5.13 19.12
C HIS A 299 17.41 6.47 18.56
N ILE A 300 18.47 6.98 19.14
CA ILE A 300 19.14 8.21 18.74
C ILE A 300 20.58 7.92 18.36
N GLY A 301 21.14 8.74 17.48
CA GLY A 301 22.55 8.68 17.08
C GLY A 301 23.06 10.07 16.79
N GLY A 302 24.38 10.25 16.86
CA GLY A 302 25.03 11.51 16.48
C GLY A 302 24.66 11.89 15.05
N LYS A 303 24.37 13.16 14.79
CA LYS A 303 23.99 13.67 13.47
C LYS A 303 24.96 13.27 12.36
N ASN A 304 26.26 13.25 12.68
CA ASN A 304 27.31 12.89 11.72
C ASN A 304 27.17 11.46 11.17
N LEU A 305 26.63 10.54 11.94
CA LEU A 305 26.32 9.18 11.48
C LEU A 305 25.39 9.20 10.25
N TYR A 306 24.37 10.07 10.30
CA TYR A 306 23.36 10.20 9.23
C TYR A 306 23.83 11.11 8.10
N VAL A 307 24.76 12.00 8.35
CA VAL A 307 25.49 12.78 7.31
C VAL A 307 26.38 11.82 6.51
N THR A 308 27.18 10.99 7.19
CA THR A 308 28.05 9.99 6.55
C THR A 308 27.25 9.03 5.69
N SER A 309 26.15 8.51 6.19
CA SER A 309 25.28 7.59 5.44
C SER A 309 24.51 8.24 4.29
N GLY A 310 24.41 9.57 4.24
CA GLY A 310 23.64 10.32 3.25
C GLY A 310 22.15 10.50 3.60
N HIS A 311 21.67 9.85 4.64
CA HIS A 311 20.25 9.94 5.02
C HIS A 311 19.84 11.36 5.42
N TYR A 312 20.72 12.13 6.06
CA TYR A 312 20.42 13.51 6.44
C TYR A 312 20.10 14.39 5.24
N ALA A 313 20.85 14.25 4.15
CA ALA A 313 20.66 15.05 2.94
C ALA A 313 19.37 14.64 2.17
N HIS A 314 19.06 13.33 2.12
CA HIS A 314 17.95 12.81 1.33
C HIS A 314 16.61 12.85 2.07
N TYR A 315 16.60 12.66 3.39
CA TYR A 315 15.39 12.63 4.22
C TYR A 315 15.20 13.86 5.12
N GLY A 316 15.95 14.93 4.89
CA GLY A 316 15.98 16.10 5.77
C GLY A 316 14.61 16.74 6.04
N LYS A 317 13.69 16.69 5.05
CA LYS A 317 12.32 17.19 5.20
C LYS A 317 11.40 16.21 5.94
N ASP A 318 11.67 14.91 5.82
CA ASP A 318 10.88 13.81 6.39
C ASP A 318 11.54 13.25 7.67
N SER A 319 12.55 13.93 8.20
CA SER A 319 13.19 13.61 9.49
C SER A 319 12.75 14.56 10.58
N PHE A 320 12.71 14.06 11.82
CA PHE A 320 12.64 14.95 12.97
C PHE A 320 13.90 15.82 13.01
N GLN A 321 13.74 17.09 13.39
CA GLN A 321 14.86 18.02 13.50
C GLN A 321 15.90 17.52 14.52
N PRO A 322 17.18 17.84 14.35
CA PRO A 322 18.22 17.46 15.31
C PRO A 322 17.89 17.92 16.74
N ILE A 323 18.21 17.08 17.69
CA ILE A 323 18.10 17.35 19.12
C ILE A 323 19.42 18.03 19.55
N HIS A 324 19.33 19.25 20.03
CA HIS A 324 20.46 19.98 20.59
C HIS A 324 20.64 19.61 22.07
N THR A 325 21.86 19.36 22.47
CA THR A 325 22.21 19.12 23.87
C THR A 325 22.72 20.41 24.52
N PRO A 326 22.91 20.43 25.85
CA PRO A 326 23.57 21.57 26.52
C PRO A 326 25.02 21.79 26.10
N GLU A 327 25.66 20.81 25.47
CA GLU A 327 27.02 20.91 24.93
C GLU A 327 27.01 21.56 23.56
N GLU A 328 27.72 22.65 23.37
CA GLU A 328 27.74 23.41 22.13
C GLU A 328 28.30 22.58 20.96
N GLY A 329 27.55 22.51 19.88
CA GLY A 329 27.93 21.75 18.67
C GLY A 329 27.59 20.25 18.72
N GLU A 330 27.07 19.75 19.84
CA GLU A 330 26.62 18.37 19.93
C GLU A 330 25.15 18.24 19.49
N GLU A 331 24.91 17.46 18.42
CA GLU A 331 23.58 17.22 17.86
C GLU A 331 23.32 15.73 17.69
N TYR A 332 22.14 15.31 18.15
CA TYR A 332 21.62 13.96 17.96
C TYR A 332 20.38 13.98 17.06
N MET A 333 20.08 12.85 16.45
CA MET A 333 18.87 12.64 15.67
C MET A 333 18.15 11.38 16.13
N LEU A 334 16.80 11.39 16.07
CA LEU A 334 16.04 10.15 16.05
C LEU A 334 16.39 9.40 14.77
N LYS A 335 16.75 8.13 14.88
CA LYS A 335 17.20 7.34 13.73
C LYS A 335 16.08 7.18 12.69
N PRO A 336 16.27 7.62 11.44
CA PRO A 336 15.30 7.38 10.36
C PRO A 336 15.43 5.99 9.73
N MET A 337 16.58 5.33 9.97
CA MET A 337 16.96 4.01 9.45
C MET A 337 17.92 3.31 10.43
N ASN A 338 17.98 1.98 10.38
CA ASN A 338 18.87 1.17 11.24
C ASN A 338 20.23 0.90 10.60
N CYS A 339 20.34 0.95 9.28
CA CYS A 339 21.54 0.56 8.52
C CYS A 339 22.84 1.28 8.95
N PRO A 340 22.86 2.58 9.31
CA PRO A 340 24.09 3.22 9.74
C PRO A 340 24.68 2.60 11.01
N HIS A 341 23.83 2.22 11.97
CA HIS A 341 24.27 1.55 13.20
C HIS A 341 24.83 0.15 12.92
N HIS A 342 24.27 -0.57 11.94
CA HIS A 342 24.77 -1.88 11.55
C HIS A 342 26.13 -1.79 10.83
N CYS A 343 26.39 -0.70 10.09
CA CYS A 343 27.72 -0.42 9.55
C CYS A 343 28.76 -0.25 10.67
N GLU A 344 28.43 0.46 11.74
CA GLU A 344 29.30 0.61 12.93
C GLU A 344 29.56 -0.75 13.61
N ILE A 345 28.56 -1.62 13.69
CA ILE A 345 28.74 -3.00 14.23
C ILE A 345 29.70 -3.81 13.34
N PHE A 346 29.60 -3.67 12.02
CA PHE A 346 30.57 -4.34 11.13
C PHE A 346 31.99 -3.81 11.35
N ALA A 347 32.15 -2.50 11.43
CA ALA A 347 33.43 -1.81 11.59
C ALA A 347 34.09 -1.99 12.96
N TRP A 348 33.33 -2.43 13.98
CA TRP A 348 33.80 -2.55 15.37
C TRP A 348 35.08 -3.37 15.53
N LYS A 349 35.33 -4.36 14.68
CA LYS A 349 36.57 -5.16 14.69
C LYS A 349 37.02 -5.51 13.27
N PRO A 350 38.33 -5.79 13.07
CA PRO A 350 38.81 -6.30 11.79
C PRO A 350 38.08 -7.56 11.36
N ARG A 351 37.73 -7.64 10.07
CA ARG A 351 37.03 -8.78 9.47
C ARG A 351 37.90 -9.47 8.43
N SER A 352 37.69 -10.77 8.26
CA SER A 352 38.27 -11.55 7.18
C SER A 352 37.18 -12.16 6.30
N TYR A 353 37.54 -12.66 5.13
CA TYR A 353 36.62 -13.37 4.24
C TYR A 353 35.92 -14.56 4.92
N LYS A 354 36.53 -15.15 5.98
CA LYS A 354 35.95 -16.25 6.77
C LYS A 354 34.82 -15.81 7.69
N ASP A 355 34.75 -14.53 8.01
CA ASP A 355 33.68 -13.95 8.84
C ASP A 355 32.43 -13.65 8.01
N LEU A 356 32.51 -13.76 6.68
CA LEU A 356 31.44 -13.43 5.74
C LEU A 356 30.77 -14.68 5.16
N PRO A 357 29.42 -14.68 5.00
CA PRO A 357 28.51 -13.54 5.23
C PRO A 357 28.21 -13.31 6.72
N LEU A 358 28.28 -12.05 7.15
CA LEU A 358 27.81 -11.63 8.46
C LEU A 358 26.37 -11.17 8.36
N ARG A 359 25.45 -11.83 9.07
CA ARG A 359 24.03 -11.53 9.08
C ARG A 359 23.61 -11.00 10.43
N ILE A 360 23.24 -9.74 10.52
CA ILE A 360 22.75 -9.11 11.75
C ILE A 360 21.32 -8.61 11.56
N ALA A 361 20.49 -8.77 12.59
CA ALA A 361 19.07 -8.45 12.54
C ALA A 361 18.61 -7.78 13.84
N GLU A 362 17.67 -6.88 13.74
CA GLU A 362 16.94 -6.30 14.87
C GLU A 362 15.49 -6.00 14.52
N PHE A 363 14.63 -5.97 15.53
CA PHE A 363 13.37 -5.24 15.45
C PHE A 363 13.63 -3.79 15.86
N GLY A 364 14.08 -3.01 14.88
CA GLY A 364 14.57 -1.65 15.10
C GLY A 364 13.49 -0.61 14.89
N THR A 365 13.20 0.19 15.92
CA THR A 365 12.24 1.29 15.80
C THR A 365 12.91 2.49 15.15
N VAL A 366 12.30 3.01 14.10
CA VAL A 366 12.74 4.18 13.34
C VAL A 366 11.66 5.27 13.32
N TYR A 367 12.08 6.50 13.02
CA TYR A 367 11.24 7.69 13.17
C TYR A 367 11.29 8.51 11.88
N ARG A 368 10.11 8.86 11.34
CA ARG A 368 9.97 9.71 10.16
C ARG A 368 8.91 10.76 10.40
N TYR A 369 9.18 11.99 10.02
CA TYR A 369 8.23 13.09 10.19
C TYR A 369 7.25 13.12 9.00
N GLU A 370 6.35 12.13 8.96
CA GLU A 370 5.27 12.11 7.98
C GLU A 370 4.33 13.31 8.20
N GLN A 371 3.89 13.94 7.10
CA GLN A 371 2.97 15.07 7.20
C GLN A 371 1.62 14.66 7.80
N SER A 372 0.98 15.56 8.55
CA SER A 372 -0.24 15.23 9.30
C SER A 372 -1.39 14.73 8.41
N GLY A 373 -1.48 15.22 7.16
CA GLY A 373 -2.49 14.80 6.18
C GLY A 373 -2.27 13.40 5.59
N GLU A 374 -1.08 12.84 5.76
CA GLU A 374 -0.71 11.53 5.23
C GLU A 374 -0.88 10.40 6.25
N LEU A 375 -1.02 10.73 7.54
CA LEU A 375 -1.14 9.75 8.62
C LEU A 375 -2.44 8.95 8.49
N HIS A 376 -2.32 7.61 8.55
CA HIS A 376 -3.48 6.73 8.39
C HIS A 376 -3.35 5.46 9.22
N GLY A 377 -3.99 5.44 10.41
CA GLY A 377 -3.97 4.29 11.31
C GLY A 377 -2.55 3.77 11.54
N LEU A 378 -2.36 2.46 11.46
CA LEU A 378 -1.04 1.82 11.53
C LEU A 378 -0.31 1.76 10.18
N THR A 379 -0.97 2.06 9.07
CA THR A 379 -0.35 1.96 7.72
C THR A 379 0.63 3.08 7.43
N ARG A 380 0.43 4.27 8.03
CA ARG A 380 1.33 5.41 7.90
C ARG A 380 1.46 6.15 9.22
N VAL A 381 2.60 6.00 9.86
CA VAL A 381 2.90 6.45 11.22
C VAL A 381 4.25 7.16 11.28
N ARG A 382 4.52 7.88 12.37
CA ARG A 382 5.78 8.60 12.60
C ARG A 382 6.82 7.80 13.37
N SER A 383 6.39 6.77 14.09
CA SER A 383 7.26 5.81 14.77
C SER A 383 6.82 4.41 14.39
N PHE A 384 7.72 3.62 13.83
CA PHE A 384 7.43 2.25 13.44
C PHE A 384 8.65 1.35 13.61
N THR A 385 8.39 0.07 13.81
CA THR A 385 9.44 -0.93 14.01
C THR A 385 9.61 -1.75 12.73
N GLN A 386 10.85 -1.81 12.23
CA GLN A 386 11.20 -2.67 11.12
C GLN A 386 11.80 -3.98 11.63
N ASP A 387 11.45 -5.08 10.99
CA ASP A 387 12.15 -6.37 11.14
C ASP A 387 13.42 -6.36 10.28
N ASP A 388 14.27 -5.42 10.59
CA ASP A 388 15.38 -5.02 9.75
C ASP A 388 16.59 -5.94 9.93
N ALA A 389 17.24 -6.27 8.83
CA ALA A 389 18.51 -6.98 8.88
C ALA A 389 19.40 -6.58 7.71
N HIS A 390 20.70 -6.68 8.00
CA HIS A 390 21.74 -6.36 7.06
C HIS A 390 22.72 -7.52 6.96
N ILE A 391 22.98 -7.92 5.73
CA ILE A 391 23.91 -8.98 5.41
C ILE A 391 25.14 -8.33 4.78
N PHE A 392 26.28 -8.47 5.41
CA PHE A 392 27.56 -8.07 4.84
C PHE A 392 28.20 -9.29 4.22
N CYS A 393 28.42 -9.28 2.93
CA CYS A 393 28.89 -10.44 2.19
C CYS A 393 29.94 -10.07 1.14
N ARG A 394 30.61 -11.08 0.60
CA ARG A 394 31.47 -10.91 -0.58
C ARG A 394 30.61 -10.78 -1.84
N PRO A 395 31.12 -10.16 -2.91
CA PRO A 395 30.39 -10.04 -4.18
C PRO A 395 29.88 -11.38 -4.74
N ASP A 396 30.66 -12.44 -4.60
CA ASP A 396 30.29 -13.80 -5.05
C ASP A 396 29.17 -14.45 -4.23
N GLN A 397 28.87 -13.96 -3.04
CA GLN A 397 27.83 -14.46 -2.14
C GLN A 397 26.48 -13.75 -2.30
N VAL A 398 26.41 -12.63 -3.02
CA VAL A 398 25.20 -11.78 -3.10
C VAL A 398 23.98 -12.55 -3.58
N LYS A 399 24.10 -13.33 -4.65
CA LYS A 399 23.00 -14.11 -5.21
C LYS A 399 22.45 -15.14 -4.22
N ASP A 400 23.33 -15.89 -3.56
CA ASP A 400 22.94 -16.93 -2.60
C ASP A 400 22.25 -16.32 -1.37
N GLU A 401 22.75 -15.18 -0.88
CA GLU A 401 22.13 -14.48 0.23
C GLU A 401 20.77 -13.91 -0.15
N PHE A 402 20.64 -13.39 -1.38
CA PHE A 402 19.38 -12.91 -1.90
C PHE A 402 18.32 -14.03 -1.96
N ILE A 403 18.70 -15.22 -2.46
CA ILE A 403 17.85 -16.40 -2.51
C ILE A 403 17.38 -16.82 -1.11
N ARG A 404 18.29 -16.84 -0.11
CA ARG A 404 17.94 -17.15 1.28
C ARG A 404 16.91 -16.18 1.89
N VAL A 405 17.04 -14.90 1.56
CA VAL A 405 16.06 -13.90 2.01
C VAL A 405 14.70 -14.12 1.35
N MET A 406 14.66 -14.45 0.06
CA MET A 406 13.42 -14.80 -0.64
C MET A 406 12.71 -15.99 0.04
N GLU A 407 13.48 -17.03 0.44
CA GLU A 407 12.94 -18.18 1.17
C GLU A 407 12.29 -17.76 2.51
N ILE A 408 12.94 -16.90 3.27
CA ILE A 408 12.39 -16.37 4.53
C ILE A 408 11.07 -15.65 4.28
N ILE A 409 10.99 -14.79 3.26
CA ILE A 409 9.75 -14.07 2.93
C ILE A 409 8.64 -15.05 2.52
N GLN A 410 8.94 -16.05 1.71
CA GLN A 410 7.97 -17.07 1.30
C GLN A 410 7.44 -17.89 2.49
N ILE A 411 8.32 -18.24 3.45
CA ILE A 411 7.91 -18.91 4.70
C ILE A 411 6.90 -18.04 5.47
N ILE A 412 7.18 -16.75 5.61
CA ILE A 412 6.31 -15.83 6.34
C ILE A 412 4.95 -15.71 5.65
N PHE A 413 4.93 -15.48 4.34
CA PHE A 413 3.69 -15.31 3.60
C PHE A 413 2.81 -16.55 3.64
N LYS A 414 3.43 -17.73 3.52
CA LYS A 414 2.74 -19.01 3.65
C LYS A 414 2.16 -19.23 5.04
N ALA A 415 2.91 -18.87 6.11
CA ALA A 415 2.46 -19.02 7.50
C ALA A 415 1.26 -18.12 7.85
N LEU A 416 1.04 -17.06 7.08
CA LEU A 416 0.00 -16.06 7.30
C LEU A 416 -1.06 -16.04 6.21
N ASP A 417 -1.05 -17.06 5.33
CA ASP A 417 -2.02 -17.26 4.26
C ASP A 417 -2.06 -16.10 3.22
N PHE A 418 -0.91 -15.46 3.01
CA PHE A 418 -0.72 -14.50 1.94
C PHE A 418 -0.32 -15.22 0.65
N GLU A 419 -1.26 -15.94 0.04
CA GLU A 419 -0.99 -16.74 -1.17
C GLU A 419 -0.85 -15.88 -2.43
N ASN A 420 -1.49 -14.71 -2.46
CA ASN A 420 -1.54 -13.82 -3.62
C ASN A 420 -0.55 -12.66 -3.47
N PHE A 421 0.71 -12.91 -3.76
CA PHE A 421 1.71 -11.84 -3.85
C PHE A 421 2.31 -11.75 -5.25
N GLU A 422 2.73 -10.56 -5.61
CA GLU A 422 3.47 -10.25 -6.84
C GLU A 422 4.86 -9.76 -6.45
N ALA A 423 5.89 -10.21 -7.16
CA ALA A 423 7.23 -9.67 -7.01
C ALA A 423 7.45 -8.54 -8.02
N GLN A 424 8.09 -7.46 -7.59
CA GLN A 424 8.46 -6.33 -8.42
C GLN A 424 9.96 -6.07 -8.30
N ILE A 425 10.67 -6.23 -9.42
CA ILE A 425 12.09 -5.85 -9.52
C ILE A 425 12.13 -4.39 -9.93
N SER A 426 12.66 -3.55 -9.05
CA SER A 426 12.81 -2.12 -9.29
C SER A 426 14.26 -1.82 -9.68
N LEU A 427 14.45 -1.43 -10.93
CA LEU A 427 15.75 -1.12 -11.54
C LEU A 427 15.94 0.39 -11.69
N ARG A 428 17.17 0.82 -11.96
CA ARG A 428 17.48 2.22 -12.26
C ARG A 428 16.79 2.68 -13.54
N ASP A 429 16.59 4.00 -13.65
CA ASP A 429 16.12 4.63 -14.89
C ASP A 429 17.29 4.74 -15.87
N PRO A 430 17.27 4.07 -17.02
CA PRO A 430 18.34 4.14 -17.99
C PRO A 430 18.49 5.53 -18.64
N ASN A 431 17.46 6.37 -18.57
CA ASN A 431 17.44 7.71 -19.15
C ASN A 431 17.82 8.81 -18.15
N ASN A 432 17.93 8.50 -16.85
CA ASN A 432 18.25 9.45 -15.79
C ASN A 432 19.15 8.79 -14.73
N THR A 433 20.41 8.58 -15.10
CA THR A 433 21.38 7.87 -14.25
C THR A 433 21.99 8.76 -13.16
N GLU A 434 21.90 10.08 -13.26
CA GLU A 434 22.52 11.04 -12.34
C GLU A 434 22.01 10.95 -10.90
N LYS A 435 20.78 10.47 -10.71
CA LYS A 435 20.19 10.30 -9.37
C LYS A 435 20.70 9.06 -8.61
N TYR A 436 21.48 8.19 -9.27
CA TYR A 436 21.97 6.94 -8.70
C TYR A 436 23.44 7.02 -8.35
N ILE A 437 23.81 6.48 -7.19
CA ILE A 437 25.19 6.50 -6.68
C ILE A 437 25.87 5.17 -7.01
N GLY A 438 27.12 5.22 -7.47
CA GLY A 438 27.94 4.06 -7.80
C GLY A 438 28.32 3.98 -9.28
N SER A 439 29.19 3.04 -9.63
CA SER A 439 29.60 2.82 -11.02
C SER A 439 28.57 1.98 -11.80
N GLU A 440 28.64 2.08 -13.11
CA GLU A 440 27.78 1.30 -14.01
C GLU A 440 27.97 -0.21 -13.84
N GLU A 441 29.22 -0.66 -13.65
CA GLU A 441 29.54 -2.08 -13.45
C GLU A 441 28.89 -2.63 -12.19
N VAL A 442 28.91 -1.86 -11.10
CA VAL A 442 28.30 -2.22 -9.82
C VAL A 442 26.80 -2.36 -9.95
N TRP A 443 26.15 -1.41 -10.62
CA TRP A 443 24.71 -1.46 -10.87
C TRP A 443 24.32 -2.66 -11.74
N ASN A 444 25.07 -2.89 -12.84
CA ASN A 444 24.81 -4.03 -13.72
C ASN A 444 24.94 -5.37 -12.98
N ALA A 445 25.95 -5.50 -12.12
CA ALA A 445 26.15 -6.70 -11.31
C ALA A 445 24.98 -6.92 -10.33
N ALA A 446 24.54 -5.86 -9.63
CA ALA A 446 23.44 -5.92 -8.68
C ALA A 446 22.09 -6.25 -9.37
N GLU A 447 21.78 -5.56 -10.46
CA GLU A 447 20.56 -5.77 -11.24
C GLU A 447 20.48 -7.20 -11.80
N ASN A 448 21.60 -7.70 -12.37
CA ASN A 448 21.68 -9.07 -12.87
C ASN A 448 21.51 -10.11 -11.76
N ALA A 449 22.13 -9.91 -10.58
CA ALA A 449 22.02 -10.83 -9.46
C ALA A 449 20.55 -11.00 -9.00
N ILE A 450 19.78 -9.91 -8.93
CA ILE A 450 18.36 -9.93 -8.58
C ILE A 450 17.53 -10.67 -9.63
N ILE A 451 17.75 -10.36 -10.92
CA ILE A 451 17.03 -10.98 -12.03
C ILE A 451 17.30 -12.48 -12.07
N GLU A 452 18.55 -12.88 -11.93
CA GLU A 452 18.96 -14.30 -11.92
C GLU A 452 18.38 -15.04 -10.71
N ALA A 453 18.40 -14.45 -9.51
CA ALA A 453 17.82 -15.06 -8.31
C ALA A 453 16.31 -15.31 -8.48
N CYS A 454 15.58 -14.36 -9.05
CA CYS A 454 14.15 -14.54 -9.33
C CYS A 454 13.89 -15.65 -10.35
N LYS A 455 14.70 -15.74 -11.42
CA LYS A 455 14.60 -16.81 -12.42
C LYS A 455 14.88 -18.18 -11.82
N GLU A 456 15.93 -18.31 -11.02
CA GLU A 456 16.33 -19.57 -10.37
C GLU A 456 15.24 -20.09 -9.42
N LYS A 457 14.59 -19.19 -8.68
CA LYS A 457 13.48 -19.53 -7.78
C LYS A 457 12.14 -19.70 -8.49
N GLY A 458 12.08 -19.50 -9.80
CA GLY A 458 10.83 -19.54 -10.55
C GLY A 458 9.80 -18.51 -10.06
N LEU A 459 10.27 -17.39 -9.49
CA LEU A 459 9.44 -16.32 -9.00
C LEU A 459 9.10 -15.37 -10.15
N PRO A 460 7.83 -15.33 -10.59
CA PRO A 460 7.42 -14.37 -11.61
C PRO A 460 7.51 -12.96 -11.02
N ALA A 461 8.38 -12.15 -11.61
CA ALA A 461 8.60 -10.79 -11.16
C ALA A 461 8.38 -9.80 -12.32
N ARG A 462 7.64 -8.72 -12.04
CA ARG A 462 7.49 -7.59 -12.93
C ARG A 462 8.71 -6.68 -12.80
N VAL A 463 9.28 -6.26 -13.92
CA VAL A 463 10.39 -5.32 -13.92
C VAL A 463 9.86 -3.90 -14.10
N GLU A 464 10.27 -2.99 -13.21
CA GLU A 464 9.95 -1.56 -13.26
C GLU A 464 11.24 -0.75 -13.26
N TYR A 465 11.37 0.11 -14.27
CA TYR A 465 12.51 1.02 -14.39
C TYR A 465 12.22 2.35 -13.70
N GLY A 466 13.25 2.94 -13.07
CA GLY A 466 13.13 4.22 -12.38
C GLY A 466 12.70 4.14 -10.91
N GLU A 467 12.27 2.95 -10.45
CA GLU A 467 11.77 2.71 -9.09
C GLU A 467 12.85 2.20 -8.10
N ALA A 468 14.08 2.02 -8.57
CA ALA A 468 15.20 1.68 -7.69
C ALA A 468 15.49 2.79 -6.68
N ALA A 469 16.00 2.43 -5.49
CA ALA A 469 16.58 3.42 -4.58
C ALA A 469 17.84 4.04 -5.19
N PHE A 470 18.20 5.23 -4.72
CA PHE A 470 19.37 5.93 -5.23
C PHE A 470 20.70 5.16 -5.01
N TYR A 471 20.72 4.21 -4.09
CA TYR A 471 21.90 3.44 -3.70
C TYR A 471 21.90 1.97 -4.15
N GLY A 472 20.80 1.47 -4.74
CA GLY A 472 20.77 0.10 -5.25
C GLY A 472 19.39 -0.36 -5.76
N PRO A 473 19.39 -1.41 -6.60
CA PRO A 473 18.17 -2.05 -7.07
C PRO A 473 17.51 -2.82 -5.94
N LYS A 474 16.19 -3.07 -6.07
CA LYS A 474 15.41 -3.76 -5.04
C LYS A 474 14.40 -4.75 -5.62
N LEU A 475 14.06 -5.75 -4.83
CA LEU A 475 12.92 -6.64 -5.03
C LEU A 475 11.88 -6.35 -3.98
N ASP A 476 10.73 -5.88 -4.40
CA ASP A 476 9.58 -5.62 -3.54
C ASP A 476 8.54 -6.74 -3.68
N PHE A 477 7.96 -7.14 -2.55
CA PHE A 477 6.86 -8.09 -2.50
C PHE A 477 5.55 -7.35 -2.26
N MET A 478 4.73 -7.33 -3.31
CA MET A 478 3.42 -6.71 -3.31
C MET A 478 2.37 -7.76 -2.95
N VAL A 479 1.83 -7.68 -1.74
CA VAL A 479 0.77 -8.59 -1.27
C VAL A 479 -0.59 -8.02 -1.62
N LYS A 480 -1.49 -8.86 -2.11
CA LYS A 480 -2.91 -8.52 -2.25
C LYS A 480 -3.66 -9.01 -1.01
N ASP A 481 -4.31 -8.08 -0.34
CA ASP A 481 -5.20 -8.44 0.77
C ASP A 481 -6.49 -9.13 0.27
N ALA A 482 -7.33 -9.56 1.20
CA ALA A 482 -8.59 -10.24 0.88
C ALA A 482 -9.58 -9.39 0.04
N LEU A 483 -9.31 -8.10 -0.12
CA LEU A 483 -10.09 -7.15 -0.92
C LEU A 483 -9.42 -6.84 -2.26
N GLY A 484 -8.28 -7.48 -2.56
CA GLY A 484 -7.50 -7.27 -3.77
C GLY A 484 -6.66 -5.98 -3.77
N ARG A 485 -6.55 -5.25 -2.63
CA ARG A 485 -5.70 -4.07 -2.52
C ARG A 485 -4.24 -4.49 -2.43
N ARG A 486 -3.35 -3.79 -3.14
CA ARG A 486 -1.92 -4.07 -3.18
C ARG A 486 -1.20 -3.34 -2.05
N TRP A 487 -0.35 -4.05 -1.32
CA TRP A 487 0.47 -3.54 -0.25
C TRP A 487 1.92 -3.97 -0.44
N GLN A 488 2.84 -3.01 -0.45
CA GLN A 488 4.26 -3.32 -0.37
C GLN A 488 4.58 -3.71 1.08
N LEU A 489 4.95 -4.96 1.28
CA LEU A 489 5.37 -5.49 2.57
C LEU A 489 6.87 -5.79 2.57
N GLY A 490 7.28 -6.96 2.11
CA GLY A 490 8.68 -7.35 2.11
C GLY A 490 9.53 -6.61 1.06
N THR A 491 10.76 -6.29 1.41
CA THR A 491 11.75 -5.71 0.51
C THR A 491 13.12 -6.35 0.72
N ILE A 492 13.83 -6.59 -0.38
CA ILE A 492 15.25 -6.98 -0.41
C ILE A 492 15.98 -5.99 -1.31
N GLN A 493 17.13 -5.49 -0.87
CA GLN A 493 17.86 -4.44 -1.56
C GLN A 493 19.36 -4.66 -1.50
N VAL A 494 20.04 -4.55 -2.63
CA VAL A 494 21.48 -4.63 -2.70
C VAL A 494 22.07 -3.24 -2.62
N ASP A 495 23.10 -3.05 -1.80
CA ASP A 495 23.72 -1.76 -1.54
C ASP A 495 25.25 -1.87 -1.56
N TYR A 496 25.86 -1.15 -2.45
CA TYR A 496 27.31 -0.98 -2.53
C TYR A 496 27.76 0.38 -1.95
N ASN A 497 26.81 1.28 -1.70
CA ASN A 497 27.10 2.67 -1.36
C ASN A 497 27.41 2.84 0.14
N LEU A 498 26.61 2.27 1.05
CA LEU A 498 26.89 2.37 2.49
C LEU A 498 28.24 1.76 2.87
N PRO A 499 28.63 0.56 2.37
CA PRO A 499 29.97 0.04 2.61
C PRO A 499 31.08 0.98 2.17
N GLU A 500 30.92 1.70 1.05
CA GLU A 500 31.87 2.69 0.57
C GLU A 500 31.91 3.91 1.49
N ARG A 501 30.76 4.49 1.83
CA ARG A 501 30.68 5.69 2.68
C ARG A 501 31.21 5.48 4.09
N PHE A 502 31.00 4.30 4.66
CA PHE A 502 31.55 3.90 5.97
C PHE A 502 32.95 3.29 5.89
N GLN A 503 33.55 3.23 4.69
CA GLN A 503 34.86 2.66 4.45
C GLN A 503 35.03 1.26 5.05
N LEU A 504 33.97 0.43 4.96
CA LEU A 504 33.97 -0.91 5.48
C LEU A 504 34.93 -1.80 4.70
N GLU A 505 35.71 -2.63 5.39
CA GLU A 505 36.72 -3.49 4.77
C GLU A 505 36.78 -4.87 5.42
N TYR A 506 37.11 -5.87 4.62
CA TYR A 506 37.53 -7.20 5.09
C TYR A 506 38.82 -7.62 4.42
N THR A 507 39.62 -8.46 5.07
CA THR A 507 40.81 -9.05 4.48
C THR A 507 40.44 -10.28 3.67
N GLY A 508 40.74 -10.29 2.38
CA GLY A 508 40.51 -11.40 1.46
C GLY A 508 41.46 -12.58 1.63
N GLU A 509 41.27 -13.64 0.85
CA GLU A 509 42.21 -14.77 0.78
C GLU A 509 43.58 -14.40 0.26
N ASP A 510 43.62 -13.34 -0.54
CA ASP A 510 44.84 -12.71 -1.09
C ASP A 510 45.58 -11.78 -0.12
N ASN A 511 45.15 -11.72 1.15
CA ASN A 511 45.62 -10.79 2.18
C ASN A 511 45.46 -9.31 1.82
N GLN A 512 44.65 -8.97 0.81
CA GLN A 512 44.33 -7.59 0.47
C GLN A 512 43.02 -7.15 1.14
N LYS A 513 42.83 -5.82 1.22
CA LYS A 513 41.58 -5.22 1.70
C LYS A 513 40.53 -5.17 0.59
N HIS A 514 39.35 -5.66 0.88
CA HIS A 514 38.23 -5.66 -0.03
C HIS A 514 37.01 -5.00 0.61
N ARG A 515 36.15 -4.41 -0.23
CA ARG A 515 34.88 -3.80 0.18
C ARG A 515 33.79 -4.88 0.22
N PRO A 516 33.03 -5.05 1.33
CA PRO A 516 31.88 -5.92 1.35
C PRO A 516 30.72 -5.33 0.55
N VAL A 517 29.80 -6.18 0.13
CA VAL A 517 28.47 -5.79 -0.36
C VAL A 517 27.49 -5.90 0.80
N MET A 518 26.53 -4.98 0.88
CA MET A 518 25.49 -4.99 1.89
C MET A 518 24.15 -5.36 1.24
N VAL A 519 23.42 -6.27 1.86
CA VAL A 519 22.05 -6.61 1.46
C VAL A 519 21.12 -6.25 2.61
N HIS A 520 20.21 -5.33 2.35
CA HIS A 520 19.14 -4.94 3.26
C HIS A 520 17.94 -5.87 3.06
N ARG A 521 17.28 -6.22 4.13
CA ARG A 521 16.02 -6.95 4.04
C ARG A 521 15.10 -6.65 5.21
N ALA A 522 13.82 -6.54 4.91
CA ALA A 522 12.74 -6.39 5.87
C ALA A 522 11.52 -7.19 5.37
N PRO A 523 11.36 -8.46 5.76
CA PRO A 523 10.25 -9.31 5.31
C PRO A 523 8.86 -8.80 5.66
N PHE A 524 8.65 -8.28 6.87
CA PHE A 524 7.40 -7.61 7.25
C PHE A 524 7.39 -6.15 6.79
N GLY A 525 8.56 -5.55 6.64
CA GLY A 525 8.73 -4.11 6.45
C GLY A 525 8.48 -3.35 7.75
N SER A 526 7.41 -2.57 7.82
CA SER A 526 6.94 -1.97 9.09
C SER A 526 6.00 -2.93 9.80
N MET A 527 6.29 -3.27 11.06
CA MET A 527 5.42 -4.11 11.90
C MET A 527 4.02 -3.51 12.04
N GLU A 528 3.94 -2.19 12.14
CA GLU A 528 2.67 -1.45 12.23
C GLU A 528 1.84 -1.64 10.96
N ARG A 529 2.43 -1.38 9.79
CA ARG A 529 1.75 -1.60 8.49
C ARG A 529 1.41 -3.05 8.26
N PHE A 530 2.32 -3.95 8.58
CA PHE A 530 2.10 -5.38 8.44
C PHE A 530 0.92 -5.86 9.30
N CYS A 531 0.86 -5.45 10.56
CA CYS A 531 -0.27 -5.75 11.45
C CYS A 531 -1.58 -5.14 10.93
N ALA A 532 -1.57 -3.91 10.39
CA ALA A 532 -2.75 -3.33 9.77
C ALA A 532 -3.28 -4.20 8.62
N VAL A 533 -2.38 -4.58 7.69
CA VAL A 533 -2.73 -5.43 6.55
C VAL A 533 -3.21 -6.80 7.01
N LEU A 534 -2.55 -7.40 7.99
CA LEU A 534 -2.94 -8.69 8.56
C LEU A 534 -4.31 -8.64 9.23
N ILE A 535 -4.60 -7.58 10.01
CA ILE A 535 -5.93 -7.37 10.62
C ILE A 535 -7.02 -7.28 9.55
N GLU A 536 -6.78 -6.53 8.48
CA GLU A 536 -7.74 -6.35 7.38
C GLU A 536 -7.88 -7.62 6.54
N HIS A 537 -6.78 -8.31 6.25
CA HIS A 537 -6.76 -9.56 5.52
C HIS A 537 -7.59 -10.64 6.23
N THR A 538 -7.34 -10.84 7.52
CA THR A 538 -8.03 -11.85 8.34
C THR A 538 -9.37 -11.39 8.90
N ALA A 539 -9.76 -10.12 8.72
CA ALA A 539 -10.88 -9.50 9.44
C ALA A 539 -10.76 -9.66 10.98
N GLY A 540 -9.52 -9.70 11.50
CA GLY A 540 -9.20 -9.93 12.91
C GLY A 540 -9.34 -11.39 13.36
N GLN A 541 -9.59 -12.32 12.44
CA GLN A 541 -9.64 -13.77 12.71
C GLN A 541 -8.25 -14.39 12.48
N PHE A 542 -7.34 -14.08 13.37
CA PHE A 542 -5.96 -14.54 13.24
C PHE A 542 -5.83 -16.07 13.33
N PRO A 543 -4.77 -16.67 12.73
CA PRO A 543 -4.40 -18.04 13.02
C PRO A 543 -4.24 -18.25 14.53
N LEU A 544 -4.56 -19.47 15.02
CA LEU A 544 -4.63 -19.75 16.45
C LEU A 544 -3.33 -19.36 17.20
N TRP A 545 -2.17 -19.59 16.59
CA TRP A 545 -0.88 -19.26 17.19
C TRP A 545 -0.65 -17.73 17.39
N LEU A 546 -1.32 -16.90 16.58
CA LEU A 546 -1.26 -15.44 16.67
C LEU A 546 -2.39 -14.82 17.50
N THR A 547 -3.50 -15.52 17.66
CA THR A 547 -4.69 -14.97 18.32
C THR A 547 -4.34 -14.50 19.74
N PRO A 548 -4.60 -13.22 20.11
CA PRO A 548 -4.30 -12.71 21.44
C PRO A 548 -4.99 -13.47 22.57
N ASP A 549 -6.30 -13.68 22.45
CA ASP A 549 -7.13 -14.46 23.37
C ASP A 549 -7.54 -15.75 22.63
N GLN A 550 -6.90 -16.88 22.94
CA GLN A 550 -7.19 -18.15 22.26
C GLN A 550 -8.44 -18.82 22.81
N VAL A 551 -8.72 -18.59 24.08
CA VAL A 551 -9.76 -19.29 24.84
C VAL A 551 -10.53 -18.29 25.71
N ALA A 552 -11.87 -18.36 25.71
CA ALA A 552 -12.71 -17.73 26.70
C ALA A 552 -13.35 -18.79 27.60
N ILE A 553 -13.13 -18.71 28.88
CA ILE A 553 -13.74 -19.58 29.91
C ILE A 553 -15.02 -18.91 30.39
N LEU A 554 -16.14 -19.58 30.23
CA LEU A 554 -17.50 -19.06 30.43
C LEU A 554 -18.19 -19.82 31.58
N PRO A 555 -18.07 -19.36 32.84
CA PRO A 555 -18.83 -19.94 33.95
C PRO A 555 -20.32 -19.64 33.75
N ILE A 556 -21.17 -20.67 33.94
CA ILE A 556 -22.63 -20.56 33.80
C ILE A 556 -23.27 -19.79 34.94
N SER A 557 -22.59 -19.71 36.10
CA SER A 557 -22.96 -18.88 37.24
C SER A 557 -21.74 -18.51 38.05
N GLU A 558 -21.84 -17.51 38.93
CA GLU A 558 -20.79 -17.04 39.78
C GLU A 558 -20.18 -18.14 40.70
N LYS A 559 -20.93 -19.16 41.01
CA LYS A 559 -20.46 -20.33 41.79
C LYS A 559 -19.27 -21.05 41.17
N PHE A 560 -19.07 -20.92 39.88
CA PHE A 560 -18.00 -21.60 39.12
C PHE A 560 -16.86 -20.67 38.73
N ASN A 561 -16.88 -19.40 39.23
CA ASN A 561 -15.82 -18.43 38.93
C ASN A 561 -14.45 -18.90 39.43
N ASP A 562 -14.40 -19.52 40.63
CA ASP A 562 -13.15 -20.04 41.17
C ASP A 562 -12.55 -21.15 40.34
N TYR A 563 -13.41 -22.09 39.84
CA TYR A 563 -12.96 -23.10 38.91
C TYR A 563 -12.48 -22.49 37.58
N ALA A 564 -13.20 -21.51 37.05
CA ALA A 564 -12.78 -20.82 35.83
C ALA A 564 -11.42 -20.12 35.98
N LYS A 565 -11.15 -19.51 37.14
CA LYS A 565 -9.83 -18.88 37.45
C LYS A 565 -8.71 -19.92 37.61
N GLN A 566 -9.02 -21.07 38.23
CA GLN A 566 -8.06 -22.19 38.29
C GLN A 566 -7.68 -22.69 36.90
N LEU A 567 -8.67 -22.84 36.01
CA LEU A 567 -8.42 -23.21 34.61
C LEU A 567 -7.59 -22.15 33.88
N GLN A 568 -7.88 -20.87 34.09
CA GLN A 568 -7.09 -19.78 33.50
C GLN A 568 -5.64 -19.87 33.92
N ALA A 569 -5.37 -20.00 35.23
CA ALA A 569 -4.01 -20.13 35.75
C ALA A 569 -3.29 -21.36 35.16
N TYR A 570 -3.98 -22.50 35.06
CA TYR A 570 -3.41 -23.69 34.44
C TYR A 570 -3.07 -23.47 32.94
N PHE A 571 -3.99 -22.85 32.18
CA PHE A 571 -3.77 -22.57 30.76
C PHE A 571 -2.62 -21.59 30.55
N ASP A 572 -2.49 -20.57 31.40
CA ASP A 572 -1.37 -19.63 31.36
C ASP A 572 -0.01 -20.35 31.56
N GLU A 573 0.07 -21.30 32.49
CA GLU A 573 1.26 -22.14 32.67
C GLU A 573 1.59 -23.01 31.45
N GLN A 574 0.58 -23.37 30.65
CA GLN A 574 0.72 -24.15 29.43
C GLN A 574 0.91 -23.29 28.17
N ASP A 575 1.16 -21.98 28.30
CA ASP A 575 1.25 -21.01 27.19
C ASP A 575 -0.02 -20.94 26.32
N VAL A 576 -1.20 -21.22 26.92
CA VAL A 576 -2.51 -21.04 26.29
C VAL A 576 -3.15 -19.77 26.83
N ARG A 577 -3.35 -18.77 25.99
CA ARG A 577 -3.88 -17.48 26.38
C ARG A 577 -5.39 -17.56 26.59
N ALA A 578 -5.80 -17.57 27.85
CA ALA A 578 -7.19 -17.72 28.26
C ALA A 578 -7.70 -16.49 29.02
N ILE A 579 -8.93 -16.12 28.78
CA ILE A 579 -9.65 -15.11 29.56
C ILE A 579 -10.87 -15.74 30.25
N VAL A 580 -11.28 -15.18 31.39
CA VAL A 580 -12.50 -15.56 32.09
C VAL A 580 -13.58 -14.50 31.86
N ASP A 581 -14.74 -14.91 31.39
CA ASP A 581 -15.92 -14.05 31.31
C ASP A 581 -16.84 -14.31 32.52
N ASP A 582 -16.50 -13.70 33.64
CA ASP A 582 -17.20 -13.84 34.90
C ASP A 582 -18.41 -12.90 35.07
N ARG A 583 -18.79 -12.17 34.02
CA ARG A 583 -19.96 -11.29 34.04
C ARG A 583 -21.21 -12.05 34.44
N ASN A 584 -22.09 -11.40 35.21
CA ASN A 584 -23.41 -11.97 35.53
C ASN A 584 -24.39 -11.82 34.36
N GLU A 585 -24.17 -12.66 33.34
CA GLU A 585 -24.95 -12.68 32.10
C GLU A 585 -25.33 -14.11 31.70
N LYS A 586 -26.40 -14.25 30.92
CA LYS A 586 -26.83 -15.56 30.37
C LYS A 586 -25.73 -16.14 29.48
N ILE A 587 -25.48 -17.43 29.58
CA ILE A 587 -24.42 -18.13 28.82
C ILE A 587 -24.51 -17.89 27.30
N GLY A 588 -25.70 -17.86 26.73
CA GLY A 588 -25.87 -17.56 25.31
C GLY A 588 -25.38 -16.16 24.92
N ARG A 589 -25.52 -15.17 25.82
CA ARG A 589 -24.96 -13.82 25.59
C ARG A 589 -23.43 -13.82 25.70
N LYS A 590 -22.87 -14.49 26.71
CA LYS A 590 -21.41 -14.66 26.84
C LYS A 590 -20.81 -15.30 25.60
N ILE A 591 -21.42 -16.37 25.09
CA ILE A 591 -20.98 -17.04 23.86
C ILE A 591 -20.96 -16.05 22.70
N ARG A 592 -22.10 -15.37 22.44
CA ARG A 592 -22.22 -14.40 21.34
C ARG A 592 -21.19 -13.27 21.45
N ASP A 593 -21.02 -12.70 22.64
CA ASP A 593 -20.10 -11.59 22.85
C ASP A 593 -18.63 -12.01 22.59
N ASN A 594 -18.25 -13.24 22.99
CA ASN A 594 -16.91 -13.76 22.77
C ASN A 594 -16.69 -14.21 21.32
N GLU A 595 -17.71 -14.71 20.63
CA GLU A 595 -17.66 -14.91 19.17
C GLU A 595 -17.47 -13.59 18.43
N MET A 596 -18.13 -12.50 18.85
CA MET A 596 -17.93 -11.15 18.28
C MET A 596 -16.52 -10.60 18.54
N LYS A 597 -15.91 -10.97 19.68
CA LYS A 597 -14.49 -10.67 19.97
C LYS A 597 -13.50 -11.54 19.19
N ARG A 598 -14.01 -12.42 18.33
CA ARG A 598 -13.22 -13.32 17.46
C ARG A 598 -12.39 -14.38 18.20
N ILE A 599 -12.79 -14.72 19.44
CA ILE A 599 -12.10 -15.75 20.23
C ILE A 599 -12.41 -17.11 19.64
N PRO A 600 -11.40 -17.93 19.28
CA PRO A 600 -11.59 -19.20 18.57
C PRO A 600 -12.28 -20.28 19.42
N TYR A 601 -11.93 -20.38 20.70
CA TYR A 601 -12.47 -21.38 21.59
C TYR A 601 -13.18 -20.78 22.80
N MET A 602 -14.31 -21.38 23.16
CA MET A 602 -15.05 -21.04 24.38
C MET A 602 -15.21 -22.31 25.19
N LEU A 603 -14.88 -22.24 26.49
CA LEU A 603 -15.01 -23.35 27.44
C LEU A 603 -16.14 -23.02 28.41
N ILE A 604 -17.25 -23.72 28.28
CA ILE A 604 -18.39 -23.56 29.18
C ILE A 604 -18.15 -24.45 30.40
N VAL A 605 -18.27 -23.86 31.58
CA VAL A 605 -18.04 -24.56 32.86
C VAL A 605 -19.21 -24.39 33.80
N GLY A 606 -19.69 -25.48 34.32
CA GLY A 606 -20.79 -25.59 35.28
C GLY A 606 -20.50 -26.60 36.37
N GLU A 607 -21.53 -27.08 37.03
CA GLU A 607 -21.44 -28.01 38.16
C GLU A 607 -20.76 -29.33 37.75
N LYS A 608 -21.17 -29.88 36.62
CA LYS A 608 -20.62 -31.13 36.10
C LYS A 608 -19.14 -30.99 35.76
N GLU A 609 -18.78 -29.96 35.03
CA GLU A 609 -17.39 -29.70 34.60
C GLU A 609 -16.49 -29.47 35.81
N ALA A 610 -16.95 -28.71 36.81
CA ALA A 610 -16.19 -28.45 38.03
C ALA A 610 -16.00 -29.72 38.89
N ALA A 611 -17.03 -30.61 38.94
CA ALA A 611 -16.94 -31.86 39.69
C ALA A 611 -16.04 -32.92 39.01
N GLU A 612 -16.04 -32.97 37.68
CA GLU A 612 -15.31 -33.99 36.90
C GLU A 612 -13.94 -33.54 36.38
N GLY A 613 -13.56 -32.28 36.59
CA GLY A 613 -12.35 -31.70 36.03
C GLY A 613 -12.37 -31.63 34.50
N THR A 614 -13.51 -31.27 33.93
CA THR A 614 -13.73 -31.21 32.51
C THR A 614 -14.12 -29.80 32.04
N VAL A 615 -14.17 -29.61 30.71
CA VAL A 615 -14.65 -28.40 30.05
C VAL A 615 -15.54 -28.79 28.88
N SER A 616 -16.65 -28.07 28.71
CA SER A 616 -17.48 -28.21 27.54
C SER A 616 -16.97 -27.25 26.45
N VAL A 617 -16.40 -27.83 25.38
CA VAL A 617 -15.69 -27.07 24.35
C VAL A 617 -16.63 -26.61 23.26
N ARG A 618 -16.57 -25.33 22.91
CA ARG A 618 -17.20 -24.76 21.75
C ARG A 618 -16.18 -24.06 20.87
N LYS A 619 -16.19 -24.31 19.57
CA LYS A 619 -15.35 -23.65 18.60
C LYS A 619 -16.17 -22.68 17.78
N ARG A 620 -15.66 -21.48 17.57
CA ARG A 620 -16.35 -20.44 16.79
C ARG A 620 -16.62 -20.94 15.37
N GLY A 621 -17.86 -20.75 14.90
CA GLY A 621 -18.30 -21.19 13.57
C GLY A 621 -18.61 -22.69 13.43
N GLU A 622 -18.07 -23.54 14.32
CA GLU A 622 -18.28 -24.99 14.29
C GLU A 622 -19.23 -25.49 15.40
N GLY A 623 -19.48 -24.65 16.40
CA GLY A 623 -20.40 -24.97 17.49
C GLY A 623 -19.82 -25.90 18.57
N ASN A 624 -20.67 -26.71 19.21
CA ASN A 624 -20.28 -27.58 20.32
C ASN A 624 -19.40 -28.72 19.83
N GLN A 625 -18.25 -28.91 20.47
CA GLN A 625 -17.24 -29.95 20.18
C GLN A 625 -17.23 -31.09 21.24
N GLY A 626 -18.18 -31.07 22.18
CA GLY A 626 -18.25 -32.04 23.26
C GLY A 626 -17.49 -31.61 24.53
N SER A 627 -17.45 -32.52 25.50
CA SER A 627 -16.76 -32.32 26.78
C SER A 627 -15.47 -33.15 26.83
N MET A 628 -14.42 -32.58 27.43
CA MET A 628 -13.13 -33.24 27.62
C MET A 628 -12.44 -32.74 28.89
N LYS A 629 -11.43 -33.46 29.35
CA LYS A 629 -10.58 -33.00 30.47
C LYS A 629 -9.85 -31.71 30.06
N PHE A 630 -9.67 -30.80 30.98
CA PHE A 630 -9.02 -29.52 30.67
C PHE A 630 -7.54 -29.69 30.29
N GLU A 631 -6.85 -30.70 30.85
CA GLU A 631 -5.48 -31.03 30.48
C GLU A 631 -5.37 -31.51 29.02
N ASP A 632 -6.35 -32.33 28.57
CA ASP A 632 -6.41 -32.80 27.19
C ASP A 632 -6.72 -31.66 26.22
N PHE A 633 -7.55 -30.70 26.64
CA PHE A 633 -7.80 -29.50 25.87
C PHE A 633 -6.54 -28.65 25.72
N ALA A 634 -5.76 -28.43 26.79
CA ALA A 634 -4.50 -27.70 26.71
C ALA A 634 -3.52 -28.37 25.73
N LYS A 635 -3.37 -29.71 25.80
CA LYS A 635 -2.54 -30.46 24.86
C LYS A 635 -3.03 -30.28 23.43
N LYS A 636 -4.33 -30.40 23.18
CA LYS A 636 -4.95 -30.22 21.86
C LYS A 636 -4.61 -28.84 21.28
N ILE A 637 -4.80 -27.74 22.05
CA ILE A 637 -4.49 -26.38 21.59
C ILE A 637 -3.00 -26.25 21.26
N ASN A 638 -2.11 -26.75 22.14
CA ASN A 638 -0.67 -26.69 21.92
C ASN A 638 -0.21 -27.53 20.72
N GLU A 639 -0.86 -28.67 20.46
CA GLU A 639 -0.60 -29.48 19.27
C GLU A 639 -1.09 -28.77 18.01
N GLU A 640 -2.27 -28.13 18.03
CA GLU A 640 -2.78 -27.36 16.91
C GLU A 640 -1.84 -26.19 16.57
N VAL A 641 -1.40 -25.42 17.57
CA VAL A 641 -0.42 -24.35 17.40
C VAL A 641 0.92 -24.89 16.88
N ARG A 642 1.42 -25.99 17.44
CA ARG A 642 2.67 -26.60 17.01
C ARG A 642 2.59 -27.08 15.57
N ASN A 643 1.50 -27.72 15.18
CA ASN A 643 1.30 -28.22 13.82
C ASN A 643 1.23 -27.07 12.81
N MET A 644 0.61 -25.93 13.17
CA MET A 644 0.64 -24.74 12.34
C MET A 644 2.06 -24.20 12.13
N LEU A 645 2.94 -24.28 13.13
CA LEU A 645 4.29 -23.73 13.09
C LEU A 645 5.36 -24.72 12.59
N ASN A 646 5.16 -26.04 12.73
CA ASN A 646 6.14 -27.07 12.35
C ASN A 646 6.27 -27.26 10.82
N ASN A 647 5.34 -26.70 10.06
CA ASN A 647 5.41 -26.71 8.60
C ASN A 647 6.37 -25.64 8.04
N TYR A 648 7.02 -24.88 8.92
CA TYR A 648 7.84 -23.72 8.54
C TYR A 648 9.26 -23.70 9.17
#